data_ae781c64fa40be38441c73293955d582
#
_entry.id   ae781c64fa40be38441c73293955d582
#
_cell.length_a   1.000
_cell.length_b   1.000
_cell.length_c   1.000
_cell.angle_alpha   90.00
_cell.angle_beta   90.00
_cell.angle_gamma   90.00
#
_symmetry.space_group_name_H-M   'P 1'
#
loop_
_entity.id
_entity.type
_entity.pdbx_description
1 polymer ?
#
loop_
_entity_poly.entity_id
_entity_poly.type
_entity_poly.pdbx_seq_one_letter_code
_entity_poly.pdbx_strand_id
1 'polypeptide(L)'
;MYHNKKIGIFISHIMGFYQKNVCQGIIDKALEYGYTAEIFASMDGENLGDYSLGEESILTLPNFDDLSGVIFASETYPNEQLKDQIYSLLKEKCHCPIIEIAVYKQQFPSVSLENNHPFFDITEHLITEHHYKNICYFGCADESFFSDAREKFYRDALKKHGIAPHAHSIYTGTYTAQSAAEALRFFEENETKPDAVVCYNDKLALLLMTAAISAGYHIPEDLAITGCDHSEKGQNLTPSLTTVSFPVYELGEASVEKLMKLIHEENVPAITVVHAQMVLENSCGCSLTKETPAIYFEQKLTSQIASLESSILSSMKMSAEFQNIADIDEAMDLLENYVHSIPNCSEFYLCLYANWDSVSQHILELTENEMDFEPSQDEIILKLSLRDGKRLPECSFTKRSLLPEHIYRQSDSAYLYFPLFFKNKTFGYIALAYENNRIDYHFQLVHWFMNINQLLKRLSDAKRTSILVSHLEDIYTKDALTGLYNKHGYLHRETLLLQEAAENQSTVTCFLFDLNRLKYINDHYGHNEGDFAIQVIGHALSSVTRSTDICARFSSDEFYLLTMDYTKEDADELLTRVYKYLDNYNKISHKEYNISASGGYAQSTPGASLSKEDVKALFSKADEHMYQQKQIFHQDLDK
;
A
#
# COMPACT_ATOMS: atom_id res chain seq x y z
N MET A 1 -14.05 21.44 -25.09
CA MET A 1 -13.61 20.56 -24.00
C MET A 1 -13.41 19.18 -24.58
N TYR A 2 -12.17 18.77 -24.79
CA TYR A 2 -11.89 17.37 -25.11
C TYR A 2 -11.99 16.61 -23.78
N HIS A 3 -13.18 16.06 -23.45
CA HIS A 3 -13.26 15.01 -22.47
C HIS A 3 -12.62 13.79 -23.12
N ASN A 4 -11.44 13.37 -22.65
CA ASN A 4 -10.93 12.05 -22.96
C ASN A 4 -12.00 11.06 -22.50
N LYS A 5 -12.60 10.38 -23.45
CA LYS A 5 -13.61 9.36 -23.16
C LYS A 5 -12.90 8.16 -22.53
N LYS A 6 -13.26 7.80 -21.30
CA LYS A 6 -12.56 6.79 -20.51
C LYS A 6 -13.42 5.58 -20.25
N ILE A 7 -12.84 4.40 -20.33
CA ILE A 7 -13.44 3.13 -19.91
C ILE A 7 -12.72 2.64 -18.67
N GLY A 8 -13.45 2.46 -17.56
CA GLY A 8 -12.91 1.84 -16.35
C GLY A 8 -12.95 0.32 -16.43
N ILE A 9 -11.86 -0.36 -16.06
CA ILE A 9 -11.76 -1.81 -16.05
C ILE A 9 -11.44 -2.26 -14.63
N PHE A 10 -12.29 -3.12 -14.05
CA PHE A 10 -12.08 -3.73 -12.75
C PHE A 10 -11.70 -5.19 -12.93
N ILE A 11 -10.49 -5.55 -12.54
CA ILE A 11 -9.93 -6.88 -12.75
C ILE A 11 -9.01 -7.28 -11.59
N SER A 12 -9.06 -8.54 -11.18
CA SER A 12 -8.17 -9.11 -10.16
C SER A 12 -7.11 -10.01 -10.79
N HIS A 13 -6.03 -10.31 -10.05
CA HIS A 13 -4.96 -11.21 -10.49
C HIS A 13 -4.30 -10.79 -11.80
N ILE A 14 -4.04 -9.49 -11.94
CA ILE A 14 -3.58 -8.88 -13.21
C ILE A 14 -2.36 -9.59 -13.83
N MET A 15 -1.53 -10.28 -13.02
CA MET A 15 -0.33 -11.00 -13.50
C MET A 15 -0.64 -12.28 -14.31
N GLY A 16 -1.90 -12.70 -14.35
CA GLY A 16 -2.34 -13.89 -15.10
C GLY A 16 -2.31 -13.68 -16.61
N PHE A 17 -2.02 -14.74 -17.34
CA PHE A 17 -2.05 -14.72 -18.82
C PHE A 17 -3.44 -14.36 -19.37
N TYR A 18 -4.49 -14.89 -18.73
CA TYR A 18 -5.88 -14.59 -19.06
C TYR A 18 -6.15 -13.08 -18.93
N GLN A 19 -5.85 -12.50 -17.78
CA GLN A 19 -6.11 -11.10 -17.46
C GLN A 19 -5.34 -10.16 -18.40
N LYS A 20 -4.07 -10.47 -18.66
CA LYS A 20 -3.23 -9.70 -19.58
C LYS A 20 -3.85 -9.61 -20.97
N ASN A 21 -4.30 -10.74 -21.52
CA ASN A 21 -4.88 -10.78 -22.87
C ASN A 21 -6.27 -10.13 -22.94
N VAL A 22 -7.13 -10.34 -21.95
CA VAL A 22 -8.42 -9.64 -21.86
C VAL A 22 -8.21 -8.13 -21.82
N CYS A 23 -7.34 -7.62 -20.93
CA CYS A 23 -7.02 -6.20 -20.87
C CYS A 23 -6.46 -5.67 -22.19
N GLN A 24 -5.58 -6.44 -22.87
CA GLN A 24 -5.02 -6.00 -24.16
C GLN A 24 -6.11 -5.89 -25.23
N GLY A 25 -7.02 -6.85 -25.32
CA GLY A 25 -8.17 -6.78 -26.24
C GLY A 25 -9.09 -5.57 -25.94
N ILE A 26 -9.32 -5.28 -24.65
CA ILE A 26 -10.10 -4.11 -24.23
C ILE A 26 -9.37 -2.83 -24.64
N ILE A 27 -8.07 -2.71 -24.37
CA ILE A 27 -7.28 -1.51 -24.70
C ILE A 27 -7.30 -1.24 -26.20
N ASP A 28 -6.94 -2.25 -26.99
CA ASP A 28 -6.81 -2.09 -28.45
C ASP A 28 -8.16 -1.68 -29.05
N LYS A 29 -9.24 -2.33 -28.62
CA LYS A 29 -10.60 -2.02 -29.13
C LYS A 29 -11.13 -0.68 -28.63
N ALA A 30 -10.83 -0.30 -27.38
CA ALA A 30 -11.21 1.01 -26.85
C ALA A 30 -10.56 2.14 -27.65
N LEU A 31 -9.27 2.01 -27.96
CA LEU A 31 -8.52 2.96 -28.78
C LEU A 31 -9.09 3.10 -30.18
N GLU A 32 -9.55 2.01 -30.82
CA GLU A 32 -10.23 2.07 -32.14
C GLU A 32 -11.48 2.96 -32.09
N TYR A 33 -12.21 2.96 -30.96
CA TYR A 33 -13.38 3.82 -30.74
C TYR A 33 -13.03 5.23 -30.22
N GLY A 34 -11.74 5.53 -30.01
CA GLY A 34 -11.28 6.81 -29.48
C GLY A 34 -11.50 6.96 -27.98
N TYR A 35 -11.46 5.85 -27.22
CA TYR A 35 -11.51 5.83 -25.76
C TYR A 35 -10.18 5.39 -25.19
N THR A 36 -9.81 5.90 -24.01
CA THR A 36 -8.69 5.41 -23.23
C THR A 36 -9.16 4.43 -22.16
N ALA A 37 -8.34 3.45 -21.82
CA ALA A 37 -8.63 2.47 -20.79
C ALA A 37 -7.94 2.85 -19.47
N GLU A 38 -8.69 2.81 -18.38
CA GLU A 38 -8.18 2.94 -17.01
C GLU A 38 -8.42 1.63 -16.28
N ILE A 39 -7.34 0.90 -15.96
CA ILE A 39 -7.38 -0.45 -15.40
C ILE A 39 -7.12 -0.37 -13.91
N PHE A 40 -8.09 -0.73 -13.11
CA PHE A 40 -8.04 -0.82 -11.66
C PHE A 40 -7.80 -2.27 -11.26
N ALA A 41 -6.54 -2.57 -10.95
CA ALA A 41 -6.08 -3.95 -10.81
C ALA A 41 -5.63 -4.28 -9.39
N SER A 42 -6.02 -5.46 -8.90
CA SER A 42 -5.34 -6.09 -7.79
C SER A 42 -4.26 -7.06 -8.30
N MET A 43 -3.21 -7.26 -7.52
CA MET A 43 -2.07 -8.07 -7.95
C MET A 43 -2.26 -9.56 -7.71
N ASP A 44 -2.56 -9.97 -6.52
CA ASP A 44 -2.90 -11.34 -6.12
C ASP A 44 -2.99 -11.47 -4.59
N GLY A 45 -4.16 -11.20 -4.03
CA GLY A 45 -4.34 -11.16 -2.57
C GLY A 45 -4.40 -12.52 -1.88
N GLU A 46 -4.73 -13.60 -2.58
CA GLU A 46 -5.05 -14.88 -1.92
C GLU A 46 -3.86 -15.54 -1.21
N ASN A 47 -2.64 -15.33 -1.70
CA ASN A 47 -1.44 -15.97 -1.17
C ASN A 47 -0.68 -15.11 -0.15
N LEU A 48 -1.07 -13.86 0.07
CA LEU A 48 -0.36 -12.88 0.89
C LEU A 48 -0.98 -12.67 2.27
N GLY A 49 -2.08 -13.37 2.60
CA GLY A 49 -2.75 -13.29 3.89
C GLY A 49 -3.17 -11.86 4.25
N ASP A 50 -2.95 -11.47 5.51
CA ASP A 50 -3.31 -10.12 6.01
C ASP A 50 -2.66 -8.96 5.24
N TYR A 51 -1.64 -9.23 4.42
CA TYR A 51 -0.99 -8.20 3.61
C TYR A 51 -1.91 -7.65 2.53
N SER A 52 -2.82 -8.47 1.99
CA SER A 52 -3.71 -8.10 0.87
C SER A 52 -4.94 -7.28 1.27
N LEU A 53 -5.22 -7.09 2.56
CA LEU A 53 -6.44 -6.43 3.03
C LEU A 53 -6.63 -4.99 2.49
N GLY A 54 -5.55 -4.29 2.18
CA GLY A 54 -5.61 -2.94 1.61
C GLY A 54 -5.75 -2.86 0.09
N GLU A 55 -5.67 -3.99 -0.63
CA GLU A 55 -5.82 -4.00 -2.10
C GLU A 55 -7.20 -3.53 -2.55
N GLU A 56 -8.24 -3.78 -1.74
CA GLU A 56 -9.61 -3.37 -2.03
C GLU A 56 -9.77 -1.85 -2.18
N SER A 57 -8.82 -1.05 -1.66
CA SER A 57 -8.82 0.40 -1.82
C SER A 57 -8.78 0.86 -3.28
N ILE A 58 -8.29 0.01 -4.20
CA ILE A 58 -8.29 0.29 -5.65
C ILE A 58 -9.71 0.45 -6.19
N LEU A 59 -10.70 -0.24 -5.60
CA LEU A 59 -12.09 -0.23 -6.06
C LEU A 59 -12.78 1.12 -5.79
N THR A 60 -12.32 1.87 -4.79
CA THR A 60 -12.85 3.19 -4.42
C THR A 60 -12.03 4.34 -5.00
N LEU A 61 -10.94 4.03 -5.72
CA LEU A 61 -10.05 5.01 -6.32
C LEU A 61 -10.71 5.80 -7.46
N PRO A 62 -11.46 5.17 -8.40
CA PRO A 62 -12.00 5.87 -9.56
C PRO A 62 -13.00 6.96 -9.21
N ASN A 63 -12.96 8.05 -9.97
CA ASN A 63 -14.08 8.96 -10.06
C ASN A 63 -15.06 8.42 -11.13
N PHE A 64 -16.15 7.79 -10.71
CA PHE A 64 -17.12 7.16 -11.62
C PHE A 64 -17.80 8.15 -12.57
N ASP A 65 -17.91 9.43 -12.21
CA ASP A 65 -18.51 10.46 -13.06
C ASP A 65 -17.62 10.82 -14.28
N ASP A 66 -16.32 10.50 -14.23
CA ASP A 66 -15.39 10.72 -15.34
C ASP A 66 -15.37 9.54 -16.33
N LEU A 67 -16.01 8.43 -15.99
CA LEU A 67 -16.06 7.24 -16.83
C LEU A 67 -17.25 7.27 -17.80
N SER A 68 -16.99 6.92 -19.05
CA SER A 68 -18.04 6.76 -20.08
C SER A 68 -18.67 5.37 -20.06
N GLY A 69 -17.98 4.39 -19.48
CA GLY A 69 -18.44 3.02 -19.33
C GLY A 69 -17.50 2.22 -18.44
N VAL A 70 -17.99 1.10 -17.94
CA VAL A 70 -17.24 0.19 -17.05
C VAL A 70 -17.28 -1.23 -17.59
N ILE A 71 -16.14 -1.93 -17.53
CA ILE A 71 -16.03 -3.38 -17.74
C ILE A 71 -15.59 -4.02 -16.42
N PHE A 72 -16.42 -4.91 -15.90
CA PHE A 72 -16.17 -5.63 -14.65
C PHE A 72 -15.88 -7.10 -14.93
N ALA A 73 -14.63 -7.53 -14.77
CA ALA A 73 -14.21 -8.93 -14.93
C ALA A 73 -14.50 -9.72 -13.64
N SER A 74 -15.78 -9.96 -13.34
CA SER A 74 -16.26 -10.55 -12.08
C SER A 74 -15.72 -11.95 -11.82
N GLU A 75 -15.41 -12.71 -12.85
CA GLU A 75 -14.85 -14.07 -12.76
C GLU A 75 -13.41 -14.11 -12.23
N THR A 76 -12.69 -12.97 -12.28
CA THR A 76 -11.31 -12.89 -11.79
C THR A 76 -11.23 -12.69 -10.28
N TYR A 77 -12.34 -12.39 -9.62
CA TYR A 77 -12.41 -12.20 -8.17
C TYR A 77 -12.90 -13.49 -7.50
N PRO A 78 -12.06 -14.20 -6.74
CA PRO A 78 -12.42 -15.49 -6.14
C PRO A 78 -13.37 -15.35 -4.95
N ASN A 79 -13.28 -14.22 -4.21
CA ASN A 79 -14.07 -13.96 -3.02
C ASN A 79 -15.47 -13.45 -3.37
N GLU A 80 -16.53 -14.25 -3.07
CA GLU A 80 -17.93 -13.89 -3.35
C GLU A 80 -18.37 -12.65 -2.55
N GLN A 81 -17.87 -12.47 -1.31
CA GLN A 81 -18.22 -11.30 -0.50
C GLN A 81 -17.67 -10.00 -1.14
N LEU A 82 -16.43 -10.06 -1.65
CA LEU A 82 -15.83 -8.93 -2.36
C LEU A 82 -16.56 -8.63 -3.66
N LYS A 83 -16.98 -9.65 -4.41
CA LYS A 83 -17.84 -9.46 -5.60
C LYS A 83 -19.14 -8.74 -5.26
N ASP A 84 -19.82 -9.14 -4.20
CA ASP A 84 -21.07 -8.52 -3.77
C ASP A 84 -20.87 -7.05 -3.36
N GLN A 85 -19.73 -6.72 -2.76
CA GLN A 85 -19.34 -5.33 -2.46
C GLN A 85 -19.12 -4.53 -3.74
N ILE A 86 -18.40 -5.11 -4.74
CA ILE A 86 -18.18 -4.45 -6.03
C ILE A 86 -19.50 -4.23 -6.77
N TYR A 87 -20.41 -5.22 -6.81
CA TYR A 87 -21.72 -5.05 -7.41
C TYR A 87 -22.53 -3.92 -6.74
N SER A 88 -22.48 -3.84 -5.42
CA SER A 88 -23.15 -2.77 -4.66
C SER A 88 -22.54 -1.41 -4.97
N LEU A 89 -21.20 -1.30 -4.97
CA LEU A 89 -20.48 -0.09 -5.31
C LEU A 89 -20.81 0.41 -6.73
N LEU A 90 -20.77 -0.49 -7.73
CA LEU A 90 -21.05 -0.15 -9.11
C LEU A 90 -22.50 0.29 -9.30
N LYS A 91 -23.48 -0.35 -8.64
CA LYS A 91 -24.89 0.05 -8.70
C LYS A 91 -25.16 1.40 -8.04
N GLU A 92 -24.44 1.73 -6.97
CA GLU A 92 -24.62 2.96 -6.22
C GLU A 92 -23.94 4.15 -6.89
N LYS A 93 -22.71 3.97 -7.37
CA LYS A 93 -21.85 5.10 -7.79
C LYS A 93 -21.65 5.21 -9.30
N CYS A 94 -21.89 4.15 -10.07
CA CYS A 94 -21.65 4.18 -11.51
C CYS A 94 -22.96 4.52 -12.24
N HIS A 95 -22.98 5.65 -12.95
CA HIS A 95 -24.13 6.11 -13.73
C HIS A 95 -23.97 5.85 -15.23
N CYS A 96 -22.83 5.33 -15.66
CA CYS A 96 -22.57 4.96 -17.04
C CYS A 96 -22.88 3.46 -17.29
N PRO A 97 -22.98 3.02 -18.56
CA PRO A 97 -23.19 1.61 -18.90
C PRO A 97 -22.11 0.69 -18.34
N ILE A 98 -22.52 -0.49 -17.87
CA ILE A 98 -21.62 -1.52 -17.32
C ILE A 98 -21.76 -2.79 -18.14
N ILE A 99 -20.65 -3.38 -18.53
CA ILE A 99 -20.52 -4.73 -19.09
C ILE A 99 -19.80 -5.62 -18.08
N GLU A 100 -20.28 -6.82 -17.93
CA GLU A 100 -19.67 -7.82 -17.07
C GLU A 100 -18.99 -8.90 -17.92
N ILE A 101 -17.73 -9.24 -17.58
CA ILE A 101 -17.10 -10.47 -18.08
C ILE A 101 -17.35 -11.51 -17.00
N ALA A 102 -18.26 -12.45 -17.27
CA ALA A 102 -18.70 -13.42 -16.29
C ALA A 102 -19.22 -14.69 -16.94
N VAL A 103 -19.08 -15.79 -16.20
CA VAL A 103 -19.61 -17.09 -16.59
C VAL A 103 -20.93 -17.41 -15.89
N TYR A 104 -21.11 -16.91 -14.66
CA TYR A 104 -22.27 -17.21 -13.80
C TYR A 104 -22.73 -16.00 -12.98
N LYS A 105 -24.01 -16.02 -12.55
CA LYS A 105 -24.63 -15.01 -11.66
C LYS A 105 -24.45 -13.56 -12.13
N GLN A 106 -24.82 -13.30 -13.38
CA GLN A 106 -24.67 -11.98 -13.98
C GLN A 106 -25.67 -11.00 -13.39
N GLN A 107 -25.19 -9.82 -13.04
CA GLN A 107 -26.03 -8.70 -12.61
C GLN A 107 -26.11 -7.57 -13.64
N PHE A 108 -25.24 -7.59 -14.64
CA PHE A 108 -25.17 -6.66 -15.76
C PHE A 108 -25.19 -7.42 -17.10
N PRO A 109 -25.47 -6.76 -18.24
CA PRO A 109 -25.24 -7.36 -19.55
C PRO A 109 -23.82 -7.87 -19.67
N SER A 110 -23.63 -9.11 -20.12
CA SER A 110 -22.34 -9.78 -20.01
C SER A 110 -21.81 -10.32 -21.32
N VAL A 111 -20.48 -10.48 -21.35
CA VAL A 111 -19.77 -11.29 -22.34
C VAL A 111 -19.13 -12.46 -21.60
N SER A 112 -19.26 -13.67 -22.14
CA SER A 112 -18.75 -14.88 -21.52
C SER A 112 -18.05 -15.77 -22.54
N LEU A 113 -17.08 -16.56 -22.05
CA LEU A 113 -16.51 -17.64 -22.82
C LEU A 113 -17.46 -18.84 -22.83
N GLU A 114 -17.49 -19.54 -23.95
CA GLU A 114 -18.10 -20.87 -23.99
C GLU A 114 -17.18 -21.87 -23.32
N ASN A 115 -17.49 -22.24 -22.10
CA ASN A 115 -16.59 -23.09 -21.30
C ASN A 115 -16.82 -24.59 -21.45
N ASN A 116 -17.89 -25.01 -22.11
CA ASN A 116 -18.43 -26.34 -21.87
C ASN A 116 -18.24 -27.30 -23.05
N HIS A 117 -18.50 -26.85 -24.27
CA HIS A 117 -18.45 -27.70 -25.45
C HIS A 117 -17.02 -28.18 -25.81
N PRO A 118 -15.95 -27.39 -25.63
CA PRO A 118 -14.62 -27.81 -26.10
C PRO A 118 -14.04 -29.03 -25.37
N PHE A 119 -14.41 -29.28 -24.10
CA PHE A 119 -14.02 -30.51 -23.39
C PHE A 119 -14.72 -31.75 -23.93
N PHE A 120 -15.95 -31.59 -24.35
CA PHE A 120 -16.68 -32.61 -25.05
C PHE A 120 -16.00 -32.89 -26.42
N ASP A 121 -15.73 -31.84 -27.20
CA ASP A 121 -15.15 -31.94 -28.53
C ASP A 121 -13.76 -32.57 -28.53
N ILE A 122 -12.88 -32.19 -27.60
CA ILE A 122 -11.52 -32.78 -27.51
C ILE A 122 -11.57 -34.27 -27.10
N THR A 123 -12.51 -34.63 -26.21
CA THR A 123 -12.72 -36.02 -25.82
C THR A 123 -13.32 -36.81 -26.98
N GLU A 124 -14.29 -36.24 -27.70
CA GLU A 124 -14.89 -36.83 -28.87
C GLU A 124 -13.86 -37.05 -30.00
N HIS A 125 -12.96 -36.10 -30.23
CA HIS A 125 -11.87 -36.20 -31.19
C HIS A 125 -10.96 -37.40 -30.87
N LEU A 126 -10.60 -37.61 -29.61
CA LEU A 126 -9.80 -38.78 -29.20
C LEU A 126 -10.50 -40.11 -29.51
N ILE A 127 -11.83 -40.16 -29.40
CA ILE A 127 -12.64 -41.34 -29.67
C ILE A 127 -12.81 -41.56 -31.17
N THR A 128 -13.18 -40.52 -31.93
CA THR A 128 -13.59 -40.69 -33.34
C THR A 128 -12.41 -40.72 -34.28
N GLU A 129 -11.40 -39.90 -34.09
CA GLU A 129 -10.25 -39.78 -34.98
C GLU A 129 -9.12 -40.75 -34.62
N HIS A 130 -8.85 -40.93 -33.32
CA HIS A 130 -7.78 -41.79 -32.85
C HIS A 130 -8.24 -43.18 -32.38
N HIS A 131 -9.57 -43.38 -32.28
CA HIS A 131 -10.19 -44.66 -31.89
C HIS A 131 -9.78 -45.17 -30.51
N TYR A 132 -9.39 -44.21 -29.60
CA TYR A 132 -9.05 -44.53 -28.22
C TYR A 132 -10.27 -44.98 -27.46
N LYS A 133 -10.11 -45.98 -26.56
CA LYS A 133 -11.20 -46.59 -25.81
C LYS A 133 -11.03 -46.43 -24.28
N ASN A 134 -9.77 -46.41 -23.83
CA ASN A 134 -9.46 -46.21 -22.42
C ASN A 134 -8.94 -44.80 -22.20
N ILE A 135 -9.86 -43.87 -22.10
CA ILE A 135 -9.56 -42.43 -21.91
C ILE A 135 -9.75 -42.09 -20.46
N CYS A 136 -8.74 -41.48 -19.84
CA CYS A 136 -8.77 -41.04 -18.45
C CYS A 136 -8.91 -39.51 -18.36
N TYR A 137 -9.26 -39.01 -17.17
CA TYR A 137 -9.39 -37.57 -16.85
C TYR A 137 -8.53 -37.20 -15.65
N PHE A 138 -7.70 -36.18 -15.82
CA PHE A 138 -6.90 -35.60 -14.74
C PHE A 138 -7.47 -34.24 -14.36
N GLY A 139 -8.27 -34.20 -13.29
CA GLY A 139 -8.95 -33.04 -12.73
C GLY A 139 -8.08 -32.24 -11.76
N CYS A 140 -8.51 -31.02 -11.45
CA CYS A 140 -7.93 -30.15 -10.42
C CYS A 140 -8.72 -30.28 -9.13
N ALA A 141 -8.02 -30.30 -7.97
CA ALA A 141 -8.64 -30.36 -6.65
C ALA A 141 -9.22 -29.02 -6.17
N ASP A 142 -9.05 -27.94 -6.95
CA ASP A 142 -9.70 -26.67 -6.70
C ASP A 142 -11.21 -26.85 -6.75
N GLU A 143 -11.90 -26.37 -5.71
CA GLU A 143 -13.38 -26.38 -5.60
C GLU A 143 -14.06 -25.42 -6.60
N SER A 144 -13.41 -25.12 -7.72
CA SER A 144 -13.98 -24.24 -8.71
C SER A 144 -15.09 -24.94 -9.48
N PHE A 145 -16.18 -24.25 -9.70
CA PHE A 145 -17.30 -24.69 -10.54
C PHE A 145 -16.86 -25.19 -11.94
N PHE A 146 -15.76 -24.69 -12.45
CA PHE A 146 -15.16 -25.12 -13.72
C PHE A 146 -14.66 -26.55 -13.69
N SER A 147 -14.17 -27.05 -12.54
CA SER A 147 -13.68 -28.41 -12.40
C SER A 147 -14.79 -29.42 -12.66
N ASP A 148 -15.94 -29.23 -12.03
CA ASP A 148 -17.10 -30.11 -12.17
C ASP A 148 -17.68 -30.07 -13.60
N ALA A 149 -17.72 -28.89 -14.20
CA ALA A 149 -18.25 -28.72 -15.56
C ALA A 149 -17.37 -29.42 -16.59
N ARG A 150 -16.04 -29.28 -16.52
CA ARG A 150 -15.08 -29.91 -17.45
C ARG A 150 -15.14 -31.44 -17.34
N GLU A 151 -15.14 -31.99 -16.14
CA GLU A 151 -15.31 -33.44 -15.93
C GLU A 151 -16.64 -33.95 -16.48
N LYS A 152 -17.73 -33.22 -16.28
CA LYS A 152 -19.04 -33.59 -16.81
C LYS A 152 -19.02 -33.73 -18.34
N PHE A 153 -18.41 -32.78 -19.06
CA PHE A 153 -18.35 -32.82 -20.51
C PHE A 153 -17.46 -33.98 -21.06
N TYR A 154 -16.37 -34.28 -20.35
CA TYR A 154 -15.61 -35.48 -20.61
C TYR A 154 -16.50 -36.75 -20.48
N ARG A 155 -17.27 -36.86 -19.37
CA ARG A 155 -18.19 -38.01 -19.15
C ARG A 155 -19.31 -38.07 -20.20
N ASP A 156 -19.85 -36.93 -20.60
CA ASP A 156 -20.92 -36.83 -21.60
C ASP A 156 -20.42 -37.30 -23.00
N ALA A 157 -19.17 -36.98 -23.36
CA ALA A 157 -18.56 -37.49 -24.60
C ALA A 157 -18.38 -39.02 -24.55
N LEU A 158 -17.85 -39.59 -23.50
CA LEU A 158 -17.74 -41.03 -23.31
C LEU A 158 -19.10 -41.73 -23.43
N LYS A 159 -20.11 -41.17 -22.74
CA LYS A 159 -21.48 -41.69 -22.73
C LYS A 159 -22.12 -41.70 -24.12
N LYS A 160 -21.90 -40.64 -24.91
CA LYS A 160 -22.41 -40.54 -26.30
C LYS A 160 -21.90 -41.70 -27.15
N HIS A 161 -20.66 -42.11 -26.95
CA HIS A 161 -20.03 -43.21 -27.70
C HIS A 161 -20.12 -44.59 -27.03
N GLY A 162 -20.90 -44.69 -25.93
CA GLY A 162 -21.12 -45.97 -25.24
C GLY A 162 -19.91 -46.50 -24.46
N ILE A 163 -18.94 -45.63 -24.15
CA ILE A 163 -17.74 -45.96 -23.38
C ILE A 163 -18.04 -45.77 -21.91
N ALA A 164 -17.91 -46.80 -21.09
CA ALA A 164 -18.03 -46.71 -19.64
C ALA A 164 -16.65 -46.38 -19.06
N PRO A 165 -16.54 -45.35 -18.18
CA PRO A 165 -15.28 -45.08 -17.50
C PRO A 165 -14.91 -46.25 -16.55
N HIS A 166 -13.63 -46.61 -16.52
CA HIS A 166 -13.09 -47.60 -15.59
C HIS A 166 -13.03 -47.10 -14.15
N ALA A 167 -12.74 -47.96 -13.19
CA ALA A 167 -12.68 -47.61 -11.76
C ALA A 167 -11.61 -46.53 -11.48
N HIS A 168 -10.48 -46.58 -12.20
CA HIS A 168 -9.37 -45.63 -12.05
C HIS A 168 -9.24 -44.71 -13.25
N SER A 169 -10.37 -44.20 -13.80
CA SER A 169 -10.36 -43.30 -14.98
C SER A 169 -10.31 -41.83 -14.62
N ILE A 170 -10.60 -41.43 -13.37
CA ILE A 170 -10.67 -40.04 -12.94
C ILE A 170 -9.83 -39.85 -11.70
N TYR A 171 -8.83 -39.00 -11.81
CA TYR A 171 -7.98 -38.57 -10.69
C TYR A 171 -8.07 -37.06 -10.53
N THR A 172 -8.27 -36.60 -9.32
CA THR A 172 -8.28 -35.17 -8.99
C THR A 172 -7.07 -34.84 -8.14
N GLY A 173 -6.23 -33.93 -8.60
CA GLY A 173 -4.96 -33.62 -7.94
C GLY A 173 -4.64 -32.12 -7.92
N THR A 174 -3.41 -31.80 -7.55
CA THR A 174 -2.90 -30.43 -7.43
C THR A 174 -1.83 -30.14 -8.45
N TYR A 175 -1.44 -28.86 -8.60
CA TYR A 175 -0.41 -28.39 -9.53
C TYR A 175 1.02 -28.72 -9.08
N THR A 176 1.29 -30.00 -8.72
CA THR A 176 2.60 -30.47 -8.29
C THR A 176 3.09 -31.67 -9.13
N ALA A 177 4.40 -31.81 -9.31
CA ALA A 177 4.99 -32.95 -9.98
C ALA A 177 4.65 -34.29 -9.26
N GLN A 178 4.53 -34.27 -7.93
CA GLN A 178 4.13 -35.43 -7.15
C GLN A 178 2.71 -35.86 -7.50
N SER A 179 1.75 -34.93 -7.57
CA SER A 179 0.36 -35.24 -7.93
C SER A 179 0.24 -35.82 -9.34
N ALA A 180 1.02 -35.30 -10.30
CA ALA A 180 1.04 -35.85 -11.66
C ALA A 180 1.60 -37.30 -11.71
N ALA A 181 2.64 -37.60 -10.92
CA ALA A 181 3.18 -38.94 -10.82
C ALA A 181 2.20 -39.91 -10.11
N GLU A 182 1.43 -39.42 -9.13
CA GLU A 182 0.36 -40.19 -8.48
C GLU A 182 -0.80 -40.47 -9.44
N ALA A 183 -1.20 -39.45 -10.25
CA ALA A 183 -2.24 -39.61 -11.29
C ALA A 183 -1.85 -40.70 -12.31
N LEU A 184 -0.62 -40.65 -12.79
CA LEU A 184 -0.13 -41.68 -13.75
C LEU A 184 -0.22 -43.08 -13.14
N ARG A 185 0.28 -43.29 -11.95
CA ARG A 185 0.19 -44.58 -11.21
C ARG A 185 -1.25 -45.02 -11.01
N PHE A 186 -2.14 -44.10 -10.62
CA PHE A 186 -3.55 -44.38 -10.45
C PHE A 186 -4.22 -44.88 -11.75
N PHE A 187 -3.88 -44.27 -12.88
CA PHE A 187 -4.41 -44.72 -14.17
C PHE A 187 -3.84 -46.09 -14.61
N GLU A 188 -2.62 -46.43 -14.19
CA GLU A 188 -1.99 -47.73 -14.46
C GLU A 188 -2.61 -48.89 -13.64
N GLU A 189 -3.36 -48.61 -12.61
CA GLU A 189 -4.08 -49.63 -11.80
C GLU A 189 -5.29 -50.22 -12.54
N ASN A 190 -5.71 -49.67 -13.69
CA ASN A 190 -6.72 -50.27 -14.54
C ASN A 190 -6.20 -51.54 -15.20
N GLU A 191 -7.11 -52.46 -15.51
CA GLU A 191 -6.77 -53.72 -16.23
C GLU A 191 -6.08 -53.49 -17.55
N THR A 192 -6.40 -52.38 -18.23
CA THR A 192 -5.77 -51.93 -19.45
C THR A 192 -5.15 -50.56 -19.25
N LYS A 193 -3.96 -50.35 -19.82
CA LYS A 193 -3.31 -49.03 -19.77
C LYS A 193 -4.19 -47.96 -20.44
N PRO A 194 -4.12 -46.70 -20.01
CA PRO A 194 -4.84 -45.63 -20.68
C PRO A 194 -4.27 -45.39 -22.08
N ASP A 195 -5.14 -45.21 -23.04
CA ASP A 195 -4.79 -44.75 -24.41
C ASP A 195 -4.54 -43.23 -24.40
N ALA A 196 -5.35 -42.49 -23.60
CA ALA A 196 -5.27 -41.06 -23.55
C ALA A 196 -5.67 -40.51 -22.17
N VAL A 197 -5.17 -39.33 -21.84
CA VAL A 197 -5.61 -38.54 -20.67
C VAL A 197 -6.03 -37.14 -21.10
N VAL A 198 -7.27 -36.77 -20.78
CA VAL A 198 -7.78 -35.42 -20.89
C VAL A 198 -7.49 -34.69 -19.58
N CYS A 199 -6.67 -33.65 -19.61
CA CYS A 199 -6.30 -32.90 -18.44
C CYS A 199 -7.17 -31.66 -18.27
N TYR A 200 -7.48 -31.30 -17.03
CA TYR A 200 -8.25 -30.11 -16.68
C TYR A 200 -7.71 -28.83 -17.36
N ASN A 201 -6.38 -28.67 -17.38
CA ASN A 201 -5.72 -27.58 -18.11
C ASN A 201 -4.31 -27.97 -18.58
N ASP A 202 -3.69 -27.06 -19.35
CA ASP A 202 -2.34 -27.24 -19.85
C ASP A 202 -1.30 -27.42 -18.74
N LYS A 203 -1.45 -26.74 -17.62
CA LYS A 203 -0.50 -26.84 -16.50
C LYS A 203 -0.46 -28.25 -15.91
N LEU A 204 -1.61 -28.89 -15.72
CA LEU A 204 -1.68 -30.30 -15.32
C LEU A 204 -1.21 -31.23 -16.44
N ALA A 205 -1.55 -30.94 -17.70
CA ALA A 205 -1.08 -31.71 -18.84
C ALA A 205 0.44 -31.73 -18.93
N LEU A 206 1.10 -30.57 -18.78
CA LEU A 206 2.57 -30.47 -18.83
C LEU A 206 3.26 -31.22 -17.69
N LEU A 207 2.67 -31.19 -16.47
CA LEU A 207 3.17 -31.98 -15.35
C LEU A 207 3.02 -33.48 -15.61
N LEU A 208 1.88 -33.89 -16.16
CA LEU A 208 1.63 -35.30 -16.51
C LEU A 208 2.55 -35.78 -17.65
N MET A 209 2.74 -34.96 -18.69
CA MET A 209 3.72 -35.27 -19.78
C MET A 209 5.11 -35.48 -19.20
N THR A 210 5.54 -34.60 -18.29
CA THR A 210 6.86 -34.73 -17.64
C THR A 210 6.97 -36.01 -16.83
N ALA A 211 5.93 -36.36 -16.05
CA ALA A 211 5.89 -37.59 -15.27
C ALA A 211 5.88 -38.85 -16.17
N ALA A 212 5.08 -38.84 -17.25
CA ALA A 212 4.99 -39.95 -18.19
C ALA A 212 6.31 -40.18 -18.93
N ILE A 213 6.96 -39.14 -19.47
CA ILE A 213 8.27 -39.22 -20.11
C ILE A 213 9.31 -39.74 -19.12
N SER A 214 9.31 -39.29 -17.88
CA SER A 214 10.22 -39.77 -16.82
C SER A 214 9.98 -41.25 -16.47
N ALA A 215 8.76 -41.73 -16.65
CA ALA A 215 8.39 -43.16 -16.48
C ALA A 215 8.66 -44.02 -17.72
N GLY A 216 9.17 -43.41 -18.80
CA GLY A 216 9.54 -44.12 -20.05
C GLY A 216 8.43 -44.20 -21.11
N TYR A 217 7.36 -43.43 -20.98
CA TYR A 217 6.31 -43.35 -22.00
C TYR A 217 6.75 -42.44 -23.15
N HIS A 218 6.40 -42.85 -24.38
CA HIS A 218 6.46 -42.00 -25.55
C HIS A 218 5.08 -41.38 -25.79
N ILE A 219 5.05 -40.07 -25.97
CA ILE A 219 3.84 -39.31 -26.26
C ILE A 219 3.88 -38.90 -27.73
N PRO A 220 2.85 -39.20 -28.51
CA PRO A 220 1.56 -39.82 -28.15
C PRO A 220 1.50 -41.34 -28.22
N GLU A 221 2.57 -42.03 -28.67
CA GLU A 221 2.56 -43.42 -29.10
C GLU A 221 2.11 -44.39 -27.98
N ASP A 222 2.55 -44.18 -26.74
CA ASP A 222 2.19 -44.99 -25.58
C ASP A 222 1.06 -44.38 -24.79
N LEU A 223 0.91 -43.05 -24.80
CA LEU A 223 -0.09 -42.29 -24.07
C LEU A 223 -0.34 -40.94 -24.73
N ALA A 224 -1.54 -40.70 -25.23
CA ALA A 224 -1.95 -39.39 -25.68
C ALA A 224 -2.34 -38.48 -24.50
N ILE A 225 -1.97 -37.21 -24.57
CA ILE A 225 -2.30 -36.23 -23.50
C ILE A 225 -2.85 -34.97 -24.15
N THR A 226 -3.98 -34.47 -23.61
CA THR A 226 -4.58 -33.21 -24.03
C THR A 226 -4.75 -32.26 -22.86
N GLY A 227 -4.73 -30.96 -23.15
CA GLY A 227 -4.88 -29.88 -22.15
C GLY A 227 -6.02 -28.94 -22.45
N CYS A 228 -5.97 -27.79 -21.80
CA CYS A 228 -6.86 -26.65 -21.98
C CYS A 228 -6.12 -25.37 -21.57
N ASP A 229 -6.37 -24.25 -22.23
CA ASP A 229 -5.87 -22.89 -22.06
C ASP A 229 -4.88 -22.44 -23.16
N HIS A 230 -4.42 -23.33 -24.06
CA HIS A 230 -3.51 -23.01 -25.15
C HIS A 230 -2.26 -22.23 -24.70
N SER A 231 -1.63 -22.72 -23.63
CA SER A 231 -0.48 -22.07 -23.02
C SER A 231 0.74 -22.05 -23.95
N GLU A 232 1.50 -20.96 -23.91
CA GLU A 232 2.74 -20.82 -24.68
C GLU A 232 3.72 -21.99 -24.43
N LYS A 233 3.78 -22.52 -23.21
CA LYS A 233 4.61 -23.66 -22.84
C LYS A 233 4.16 -24.92 -23.57
N GLY A 234 2.86 -25.17 -23.62
CA GLY A 234 2.30 -26.34 -24.33
C GLY A 234 2.55 -26.30 -25.83
N GLN A 235 2.49 -25.12 -26.44
CA GLN A 235 2.75 -24.93 -27.89
C GLN A 235 4.20 -25.21 -28.29
N ASN A 236 5.16 -24.98 -27.40
CA ASN A 236 6.59 -25.02 -27.66
C ASN A 236 7.26 -26.32 -27.19
N LEU A 237 6.49 -27.31 -26.76
CA LEU A 237 7.02 -28.65 -26.43
C LEU A 237 7.16 -29.55 -27.63
N THR A 238 7.89 -30.66 -27.43
CA THR A 238 7.96 -31.78 -28.39
C THR A 238 7.61 -33.07 -27.65
N PRO A 239 6.43 -33.68 -27.92
CA PRO A 239 5.38 -33.22 -28.85
C PRO A 239 4.63 -31.97 -28.30
N SER A 240 4.16 -31.11 -29.23
CA SER A 240 3.32 -29.96 -28.90
C SER A 240 1.94 -30.42 -28.41
N LEU A 241 1.40 -29.67 -27.43
CA LEU A 241 0.19 -30.05 -26.68
C LEU A 241 -1.09 -29.72 -27.45
N THR A 242 -1.88 -30.75 -27.77
CA THR A 242 -3.28 -30.60 -28.19
C THR A 242 -4.09 -30.01 -27.02
N THR A 243 -4.82 -28.94 -27.27
CA THR A 243 -5.47 -28.17 -26.23
C THR A 243 -6.73 -27.45 -26.71
N VAL A 244 -7.44 -26.83 -25.79
CA VAL A 244 -8.51 -25.87 -26.08
C VAL A 244 -7.97 -24.47 -25.95
N SER A 245 -8.18 -23.63 -26.96
CA SER A 245 -7.88 -22.21 -26.95
C SER A 245 -9.12 -21.42 -26.65
N PHE A 246 -9.06 -20.61 -25.57
CA PHE A 246 -10.05 -19.61 -25.29
C PHE A 246 -9.62 -18.28 -25.93
N PRO A 247 -10.46 -17.67 -26.77
CA PRO A 247 -10.17 -16.40 -27.41
C PRO A 247 -10.34 -15.24 -26.42
N VAL A 248 -9.42 -15.17 -25.44
CA VAL A 248 -9.50 -14.21 -24.32
C VAL A 248 -9.23 -12.77 -24.78
N TYR A 249 -8.45 -12.59 -25.83
CA TYR A 249 -8.26 -11.27 -26.43
C TYR A 249 -9.56 -10.78 -27.09
N GLU A 250 -10.20 -11.64 -27.88
CA GLU A 250 -11.48 -11.36 -28.53
C GLU A 250 -12.63 -11.19 -27.53
N LEU A 251 -12.52 -11.82 -26.34
CA LEU A 251 -13.43 -11.59 -25.23
C LEU A 251 -13.35 -10.13 -24.76
N GLY A 252 -12.14 -9.60 -24.64
CA GLY A 252 -11.89 -8.19 -24.35
C GLY A 252 -12.49 -7.27 -25.41
N GLU A 253 -12.22 -7.55 -26.71
CA GLU A 253 -12.78 -6.78 -27.83
C GLU A 253 -14.32 -6.79 -27.84
N ALA A 254 -14.93 -7.97 -27.71
CA ALA A 254 -16.40 -8.13 -27.69
C ALA A 254 -17.02 -7.38 -26.51
N SER A 255 -16.32 -7.28 -25.38
CA SER A 255 -16.79 -6.52 -24.21
C SER A 255 -16.86 -5.03 -24.51
N VAL A 256 -15.84 -4.47 -25.17
CA VAL A 256 -15.86 -3.07 -25.63
C VAL A 256 -16.93 -2.84 -26.69
N GLU A 257 -17.04 -3.70 -27.70
CA GLU A 257 -18.06 -3.55 -28.75
C GLU A 257 -19.48 -3.53 -28.16
N LYS A 258 -19.74 -4.41 -27.19
CA LYS A 258 -21.01 -4.44 -26.49
C LYS A 258 -21.23 -3.19 -25.64
N LEU A 259 -20.19 -2.71 -24.95
CA LEU A 259 -20.22 -1.48 -24.18
C LEU A 259 -20.52 -0.27 -25.07
N MET A 260 -19.88 -0.17 -26.24
CA MET A 260 -20.13 0.91 -27.20
C MET A 260 -21.58 0.94 -27.67
N LYS A 261 -22.18 -0.20 -27.94
CA LYS A 261 -23.61 -0.29 -28.28
C LYS A 261 -24.48 0.25 -27.16
N LEU A 262 -24.19 -0.10 -25.91
CA LEU A 262 -24.94 0.45 -24.76
C LEU A 262 -24.74 1.97 -24.60
N ILE A 263 -23.55 2.48 -24.81
CA ILE A 263 -23.26 3.93 -24.78
C ILE A 263 -24.06 4.67 -25.86
N HIS A 264 -24.31 4.02 -27.01
CA HIS A 264 -25.14 4.56 -28.09
C HIS A 264 -26.63 4.24 -27.94
N GLU A 265 -27.06 3.74 -26.77
CA GLU A 265 -28.46 3.37 -26.47
C GLU A 265 -29.04 2.27 -27.38
N GLU A 266 -28.17 1.43 -27.95
CA GLU A 266 -28.58 0.28 -28.76
C GLU A 266 -28.99 -0.90 -27.87
N ASN A 267 -29.96 -1.69 -28.37
CA ASN A 267 -30.34 -2.93 -27.70
C ASN A 267 -29.25 -3.98 -27.85
N VAL A 268 -28.82 -4.57 -26.73
CA VAL A 268 -27.84 -5.66 -26.70
C VAL A 268 -28.44 -6.93 -26.06
N PRO A 269 -28.06 -8.13 -26.47
CA PRO A 269 -28.48 -9.36 -25.80
C PRO A 269 -27.95 -9.35 -24.34
N ALA A 270 -28.68 -9.98 -23.41
CA ALA A 270 -28.23 -10.09 -22.03
C ALA A 270 -26.86 -10.73 -21.96
N ILE A 271 -26.63 -11.80 -22.70
CA ILE A 271 -25.36 -12.54 -22.77
C ILE A 271 -24.86 -12.55 -24.22
N THR A 272 -23.59 -12.25 -24.41
CA THR A 272 -22.85 -12.50 -25.66
C THR A 272 -21.84 -13.60 -25.40
N VAL A 273 -21.81 -14.64 -26.21
CA VAL A 273 -20.89 -15.78 -26.03
C VAL A 273 -19.77 -15.70 -27.06
N VAL A 274 -18.55 -15.84 -26.60
CA VAL A 274 -17.33 -16.00 -27.44
C VAL A 274 -16.94 -17.46 -27.39
N HIS A 275 -16.81 -18.08 -28.57
CA HIS A 275 -16.63 -19.51 -28.68
C HIS A 275 -15.16 -19.93 -28.60
N ALA A 276 -14.87 -20.91 -27.76
CA ALA A 276 -13.57 -21.53 -27.66
C ALA A 276 -13.31 -22.44 -28.87
N GLN A 277 -12.04 -22.70 -29.19
CA GLN A 277 -11.61 -23.49 -30.32
C GLN A 277 -10.66 -24.60 -29.86
N MET A 278 -10.82 -25.79 -30.45
CA MET A 278 -9.88 -26.88 -30.28
C MET A 278 -8.66 -26.66 -31.17
N VAL A 279 -7.48 -26.74 -30.58
CA VAL A 279 -6.19 -26.63 -31.25
C VAL A 279 -5.53 -28.02 -31.27
N LEU A 280 -5.58 -28.65 -32.39
CA LEU A 280 -5.00 -29.98 -32.58
C LEU A 280 -3.50 -29.86 -32.81
N GLU A 281 -2.73 -30.62 -32.04
CA GLU A 281 -1.28 -30.67 -32.06
C GLU A 281 -0.81 -32.12 -31.92
N ASN A 282 0.49 -32.36 -31.75
CA ASN A 282 1.06 -33.70 -31.85
C ASN A 282 0.75 -34.62 -30.66
N SER A 283 0.45 -34.10 -29.47
CA SER A 283 0.32 -34.90 -28.24
C SER A 283 -0.93 -35.78 -28.19
N CYS A 284 -1.92 -35.59 -29.07
CA CYS A 284 -3.07 -36.48 -29.22
C CYS A 284 -2.87 -37.57 -30.28
N GLY A 285 -1.81 -37.47 -31.09
CA GLY A 285 -1.55 -38.37 -32.22
C GLY A 285 -1.81 -37.75 -33.59
N CYS A 286 -2.25 -36.51 -33.69
CA CYS A 286 -2.34 -35.77 -34.94
C CYS A 286 -0.95 -35.46 -35.49
N SER A 287 -0.69 -35.77 -36.75
CA SER A 287 0.57 -35.46 -37.42
C SER A 287 0.56 -34.03 -37.95
N LEU A 288 1.20 -33.09 -37.27
CA LEU A 288 1.42 -31.73 -37.77
C LEU A 288 2.89 -31.54 -38.19
N THR A 289 3.09 -30.91 -39.33
CA THR A 289 4.42 -30.69 -39.95
C THR A 289 5.19 -29.48 -39.37
N LYS A 290 4.84 -28.99 -38.22
CA LYS A 290 5.56 -27.89 -37.58
C LYS A 290 6.72 -28.43 -36.72
N GLU A 291 7.90 -28.56 -37.35
CA GLU A 291 9.16 -28.67 -36.59
C GLU A 291 9.58 -27.29 -36.07
N THR A 292 9.27 -26.99 -34.82
CA THR A 292 9.93 -25.86 -34.14
C THR A 292 11.33 -26.33 -33.74
N PRO A 293 12.43 -25.67 -34.17
CA PRO A 293 13.77 -26.13 -33.83
C PRO A 293 13.96 -26.14 -32.31
N ALA A 294 14.37 -27.25 -31.73
CA ALA A 294 14.64 -27.42 -30.31
C ALA A 294 15.60 -26.34 -29.75
N ILE A 295 16.53 -25.86 -30.58
CA ILE A 295 17.48 -24.78 -30.25
C ILE A 295 16.77 -23.46 -29.90
N TYR A 296 15.66 -23.15 -30.58
CA TYR A 296 14.91 -21.91 -30.26
C TYR A 296 14.25 -21.96 -28.89
N PHE A 297 13.75 -23.13 -28.50
CA PHE A 297 13.15 -23.35 -27.20
C PHE A 297 14.18 -23.28 -26.05
N GLU A 298 15.35 -23.91 -26.22
CA GLU A 298 16.43 -23.83 -25.24
C GLU A 298 16.93 -22.39 -25.04
N GLN A 299 17.09 -21.64 -26.12
CA GLN A 299 17.47 -20.22 -26.04
C GLN A 299 16.42 -19.38 -25.34
N LYS A 300 15.14 -19.60 -25.63
CA LYS A 300 14.03 -18.88 -24.97
C LYS A 300 13.94 -19.22 -23.50
N LEU A 301 14.04 -20.51 -23.14
CA LEU A 301 14.02 -20.94 -21.74
C LEU A 301 15.21 -20.35 -20.95
N THR A 302 16.41 -20.37 -21.52
CA THR A 302 17.61 -19.80 -20.94
C THR A 302 17.45 -18.29 -20.73
N SER A 303 16.88 -17.57 -21.70
CA SER A 303 16.57 -16.14 -21.58
C SER A 303 15.53 -15.85 -20.49
N GLN A 304 14.49 -16.68 -20.37
CA GLN A 304 13.48 -16.53 -19.32
C GLN A 304 14.06 -16.78 -17.93
N ILE A 305 14.91 -17.80 -17.76
CA ILE A 305 15.60 -18.08 -16.49
C ILE A 305 16.49 -16.90 -16.12
N ALA A 306 17.32 -16.41 -17.04
CA ALA A 306 18.20 -15.27 -16.80
C ALA A 306 17.41 -13.99 -16.44
N SER A 307 16.26 -13.77 -17.06
CA SER A 307 15.36 -12.66 -16.71
C SER A 307 14.79 -12.80 -15.31
N LEU A 308 14.36 -14.01 -14.91
CA LEU A 308 13.86 -14.27 -13.54
C LEU A 308 14.96 -14.08 -12.49
N GLU A 309 16.16 -14.60 -12.73
CA GLU A 309 17.30 -14.41 -11.83
C GLU A 309 17.65 -12.92 -11.67
N SER A 310 17.71 -12.19 -12.78
CA SER A 310 17.93 -10.73 -12.76
C SER A 310 16.84 -9.99 -11.97
N SER A 311 15.59 -10.40 -12.14
CA SER A 311 14.45 -9.82 -11.42
C SER A 311 14.52 -10.04 -9.91
N ILE A 312 14.88 -11.25 -9.49
CA ILE A 312 15.05 -11.60 -8.08
C ILE A 312 16.20 -10.78 -7.47
N LEU A 313 17.36 -10.73 -8.14
CA LEU A 313 18.51 -9.96 -7.66
C LEU A 313 18.21 -8.46 -7.57
N SER A 314 17.51 -7.91 -8.57
CA SER A 314 17.08 -6.51 -8.56
C SER A 314 16.15 -6.22 -7.38
N SER A 315 15.18 -7.10 -7.09
CA SER A 315 14.26 -6.95 -5.97
C SER A 315 14.98 -7.04 -4.61
N MET A 316 15.93 -7.98 -4.45
CA MET A 316 16.74 -8.10 -3.24
C MET A 316 17.61 -6.86 -3.02
N LYS A 317 18.22 -6.33 -4.09
CA LYS A 317 19.01 -5.10 -4.04
C LYS A 317 18.15 -3.92 -3.62
N MET A 318 17.00 -3.72 -4.23
CA MET A 318 16.03 -2.68 -3.89
C MET A 318 15.62 -2.76 -2.41
N SER A 319 15.32 -3.97 -1.91
CA SER A 319 14.97 -4.18 -0.50
C SER A 319 16.10 -3.76 0.44
N ALA A 320 17.35 -4.11 0.11
CA ALA A 320 18.51 -3.76 0.92
C ALA A 320 18.81 -2.24 0.91
N GLU A 321 18.70 -1.60 -0.25
CA GLU A 321 18.92 -0.16 -0.39
C GLU A 321 17.85 0.63 0.34
N PHE A 322 16.58 0.22 0.24
CA PHE A 322 15.48 0.86 0.94
C PHE A 322 15.58 0.82 2.46
N GLN A 323 16.29 -0.16 3.05
CA GLN A 323 16.42 -0.26 4.51
C GLN A 323 17.11 0.94 5.16
N ASN A 324 18.00 1.62 4.44
CA ASN A 324 18.82 2.72 4.98
C ASN A 324 18.20 4.11 4.70
N ILE A 325 17.14 4.19 3.92
CA ILE A 325 16.50 5.46 3.54
C ILE A 325 15.67 5.98 4.72
N ALA A 326 15.86 7.23 5.08
CA ALA A 326 15.13 7.89 6.16
C ALA A 326 14.13 8.96 5.68
N ASP A 327 14.23 9.36 4.42
CA ASP A 327 13.42 10.41 3.81
C ASP A 327 12.72 9.94 2.54
N ILE A 328 11.52 10.47 2.29
CA ILE A 328 10.71 10.10 1.12
C ILE A 328 11.32 10.62 -0.20
N ASP A 329 12.00 11.77 -0.17
CA ASP A 329 12.59 12.35 -1.38
C ASP A 329 13.81 11.53 -1.82
N GLU A 330 14.66 11.10 -0.88
CA GLU A 330 15.74 10.14 -1.13
C GLU A 330 15.20 8.82 -1.69
N ALA A 331 14.06 8.36 -1.16
CA ALA A 331 13.38 7.16 -1.65
C ALA A 331 12.96 7.30 -3.11
N MET A 332 12.42 8.46 -3.50
CA MET A 332 12.00 8.71 -4.89
C MET A 332 13.18 8.80 -5.85
N ASP A 333 14.29 9.39 -5.43
CA ASP A 333 15.51 9.45 -6.24
C ASP A 333 16.10 8.06 -6.50
N LEU A 334 16.04 7.19 -5.49
CA LEU A 334 16.45 5.80 -5.67
C LEU A 334 15.47 5.01 -6.54
N LEU A 335 14.16 5.18 -6.32
CA LEU A 335 13.11 4.48 -7.07
C LEU A 335 13.15 4.80 -8.57
N GLU A 336 13.49 6.04 -8.94
CA GLU A 336 13.66 6.46 -10.34
C GLU A 336 14.61 5.52 -11.09
N ASN A 337 15.74 5.13 -10.48
CA ASN A 337 16.70 4.22 -11.10
C ASN A 337 16.12 2.83 -11.36
N TYR A 338 15.22 2.36 -10.49
CA TYR A 338 14.55 1.08 -10.67
C TYR A 338 13.46 1.15 -11.75
N VAL A 339 12.71 2.25 -11.82
CA VAL A 339 11.65 2.42 -12.84
C VAL A 339 12.22 2.31 -14.25
N HIS A 340 13.43 2.84 -14.50
CA HIS A 340 14.10 2.69 -15.80
C HIS A 340 14.39 1.23 -16.19
N SER A 341 14.33 0.29 -15.26
CA SER A 341 14.50 -1.13 -15.53
C SER A 341 13.19 -1.88 -15.80
N ILE A 342 12.03 -1.22 -15.73
CA ILE A 342 10.74 -1.81 -16.13
C ILE A 342 10.70 -1.87 -17.67
N PRO A 343 10.59 -3.07 -18.26
CA PRO A 343 10.56 -3.20 -19.71
C PRO A 343 9.38 -2.44 -20.31
N ASN A 344 9.63 -1.70 -21.38
CA ASN A 344 8.62 -1.00 -22.18
C ASN A 344 7.71 -0.05 -21.38
N CYS A 345 8.10 0.37 -20.15
CA CYS A 345 7.38 1.37 -19.38
C CYS A 345 7.64 2.76 -19.96
N SER A 346 6.60 3.38 -20.53
CA SER A 346 6.68 4.75 -21.06
C SER A 346 6.38 5.81 -20.00
N GLU A 347 5.48 5.50 -19.08
CA GLU A 347 5.05 6.44 -18.05
C GLU A 347 4.91 5.74 -16.69
N PHE A 348 5.43 6.38 -15.64
CA PHE A 348 5.33 5.92 -14.25
C PHE A 348 4.98 7.09 -13.33
N TYR A 349 3.93 6.95 -12.55
CA TYR A 349 3.45 7.97 -11.62
C TYR A 349 3.20 7.36 -10.25
N LEU A 350 3.86 7.88 -9.21
CA LEU A 350 3.61 7.52 -7.83
C LEU A 350 2.90 8.67 -7.14
N CYS A 351 1.67 8.43 -6.74
CA CYS A 351 0.76 9.39 -6.13
C CYS A 351 0.55 9.01 -4.66
N LEU A 352 0.80 9.95 -3.75
CA LEU A 352 0.56 9.78 -2.32
C LEU A 352 -0.58 10.70 -1.87
N TYR A 353 -1.41 10.24 -0.94
CA TYR A 353 -2.35 11.11 -0.26
C TYR A 353 -1.59 12.13 0.58
N ALA A 354 -2.03 13.40 0.61
CA ALA A 354 -1.27 14.49 1.23
C ALA A 354 -0.90 14.24 2.70
N ASN A 355 -1.71 13.45 3.40
CA ASN A 355 -1.52 13.09 4.79
C ASN A 355 -1.19 11.59 5.02
N TRP A 356 -0.57 10.92 4.03
CA TRP A 356 -0.25 9.49 4.07
C TRP A 356 0.57 9.06 5.29
N ASP A 357 1.41 9.95 5.83
CA ASP A 357 2.30 9.75 6.98
C ASP A 357 1.80 10.46 8.24
N SER A 358 0.57 11.00 8.23
CA SER A 358 0.00 11.73 9.36
C SER A 358 -0.31 10.81 10.54
N VAL A 359 -0.18 11.39 11.73
CA VAL A 359 -0.44 10.73 13.01
C VAL A 359 -1.54 11.51 13.73
N SER A 360 -2.50 10.81 14.34
CA SER A 360 -3.55 11.46 15.13
C SER A 360 -2.98 12.34 16.24
N GLN A 361 -3.56 13.53 16.44
CA GLN A 361 -3.17 14.42 17.54
C GLN A 361 -3.48 13.83 18.93
N HIS A 362 -4.40 12.86 19.03
CA HIS A 362 -4.78 12.17 20.26
C HIS A 362 -4.09 10.81 20.45
N ILE A 363 -2.82 10.75 20.08
CA ILE A 363 -2.04 9.51 19.98
C ILE A 363 -1.97 8.69 21.30
N LEU A 364 -2.14 9.33 22.46
CA LEU A 364 -2.07 8.70 23.76
C LEU A 364 -3.41 8.12 24.25
N GLU A 365 -4.52 8.47 23.60
CA GLU A 365 -5.87 8.07 24.01
C GLU A 365 -6.42 6.94 23.13
N LEU A 366 -5.72 6.60 22.03
CA LEU A 366 -6.21 5.67 21.01
C LEU A 366 -5.64 4.27 21.21
N THR A 367 -6.48 3.26 20.99
CA THR A 367 -6.04 1.86 20.85
C THR A 367 -5.21 1.66 19.58
N GLU A 368 -4.45 0.56 19.47
CA GLU A 368 -3.64 0.26 18.26
C GLU A 368 -4.45 0.37 16.95
N ASN A 369 -5.72 -0.02 16.96
CA ASN A 369 -6.61 0.05 15.79
C ASN A 369 -7.13 1.45 15.48
N GLU A 370 -7.21 2.35 16.47
CA GLU A 370 -7.66 3.74 16.32
C GLU A 370 -6.49 4.69 16.01
N MET A 371 -5.25 4.22 16.15
CA MET A 371 -4.06 4.98 15.79
C MET A 371 -3.79 5.03 14.29
N ASP A 372 -4.46 4.19 13.49
CA ASP A 372 -4.40 4.24 12.03
C ASP A 372 -5.43 5.27 11.53
N PHE A 373 -4.95 6.51 11.38
CA PHE A 373 -5.72 7.57 10.74
C PHE A 373 -5.90 7.24 9.25
N GLU A 374 -7.15 7.12 8.78
CA GLU A 374 -7.40 7.02 7.35
C GLU A 374 -7.02 8.34 6.67
N PRO A 375 -6.08 8.30 5.71
CA PRO A 375 -5.67 9.52 5.01
C PRO A 375 -6.87 10.15 4.30
N SER A 376 -7.01 11.49 4.39
CA SER A 376 -7.92 12.20 3.51
C SER A 376 -7.49 11.98 2.07
N GLN A 377 -8.36 11.41 1.26
CA GLN A 377 -8.10 11.16 -0.16
C GLN A 377 -8.36 12.38 -1.05
N ASP A 378 -8.72 13.54 -0.46
CA ASP A 378 -9.15 14.71 -1.24
C ASP A 378 -7.99 15.44 -1.93
N GLU A 379 -6.81 15.44 -1.32
CA GLU A 379 -5.59 16.03 -1.87
C GLU A 379 -4.53 14.95 -2.10
N ILE A 380 -3.97 14.94 -3.30
CA ILE A 380 -3.00 13.95 -3.77
C ILE A 380 -1.74 14.68 -4.21
N ILE A 381 -0.59 14.13 -3.84
CA ILE A 381 0.74 14.61 -4.24
C ILE A 381 1.30 13.63 -5.28
N LEU A 382 1.58 14.12 -6.49
CA LEU A 382 2.35 13.38 -7.48
C LEU A 382 3.83 13.44 -7.10
N LYS A 383 4.27 12.42 -6.35
CA LYS A 383 5.58 12.42 -5.68
C LYS A 383 6.71 12.02 -6.61
N LEU A 384 6.47 11.04 -7.48
CA LEU A 384 7.40 10.66 -8.54
C LEU A 384 6.65 10.60 -9.86
N SER A 385 7.16 11.26 -10.88
CA SER A 385 6.57 11.32 -12.20
C SER A 385 7.66 11.17 -13.27
N LEU A 386 7.57 10.10 -14.03
CA LEU A 386 8.49 9.78 -15.13
C LEU A 386 7.71 9.58 -16.41
N ARG A 387 8.11 10.28 -17.48
CA ARG A 387 7.56 10.11 -18.82
C ARG A 387 8.70 10.06 -19.83
N ASP A 388 8.74 9.04 -20.66
CA ASP A 388 9.78 8.80 -21.66
C ASP A 388 11.20 8.93 -21.07
N GLY A 389 11.40 8.38 -19.86
CA GLY A 389 12.65 8.43 -19.13
C GLY A 389 13.02 9.80 -18.54
N LYS A 390 12.10 10.77 -18.51
CA LYS A 390 12.33 12.10 -17.93
C LYS A 390 11.47 12.32 -16.70
N ARG A 391 12.09 12.78 -15.61
CA ARG A 391 11.37 13.20 -14.40
C ARG A 391 10.65 14.52 -14.62
N LEU A 392 9.37 14.56 -14.30
CA LEU A 392 8.56 15.77 -14.27
C LEU A 392 8.49 16.31 -12.83
N PRO A 393 8.23 17.63 -12.65
CA PRO A 393 8.17 18.23 -11.32
C PRO A 393 7.01 17.68 -10.49
N GLU A 394 7.24 17.60 -9.17
CA GLU A 394 6.22 17.29 -8.18
C GLU A 394 5.08 18.33 -8.22
N CYS A 395 3.84 17.89 -8.06
CA CYS A 395 2.68 18.77 -7.94
C CYS A 395 1.57 18.13 -7.12
N SER A 396 0.73 18.97 -6.50
CA SER A 396 -0.49 18.53 -5.81
C SER A 396 -1.71 18.73 -6.71
N PHE A 397 -2.69 17.83 -6.54
CA PHE A 397 -3.97 17.89 -7.27
C PHE A 397 -5.09 17.26 -6.41
N THR A 398 -6.33 17.47 -6.84
CA THR A 398 -7.51 16.94 -6.13
C THR A 398 -7.96 15.61 -6.74
N LYS A 399 -8.62 14.77 -5.94
CA LYS A 399 -9.16 13.44 -6.31
C LYS A 399 -10.16 13.47 -7.49
N ARG A 400 -10.52 14.63 -8.02
CA ARG A 400 -11.40 14.73 -9.19
C ARG A 400 -10.83 14.03 -10.43
N SER A 401 -9.50 13.91 -10.52
CA SER A 401 -8.83 13.12 -11.54
C SER A 401 -7.73 12.27 -10.87
N LEU A 402 -7.43 11.12 -11.47
CA LEU A 402 -6.40 10.20 -10.93
C LEU A 402 -4.98 10.64 -11.28
N LEU A 403 -4.81 11.50 -12.26
CA LEU A 403 -3.57 12.16 -12.62
C LEU A 403 -3.86 13.62 -12.95
N PRO A 404 -2.89 14.53 -12.82
CA PRO A 404 -3.04 15.91 -13.21
C PRO A 404 -3.54 16.08 -14.65
N GLU A 405 -4.43 17.00 -14.92
CA GLU A 405 -5.02 17.22 -16.26
C GLU A 405 -3.98 17.41 -17.36
N HIS A 406 -2.85 18.03 -17.07
CA HIS A 406 -1.80 18.25 -18.06
C HIS A 406 -1.14 16.94 -18.55
N ILE A 407 -1.19 15.87 -17.71
CA ILE A 407 -0.71 14.53 -18.08
C ILE A 407 -1.69 13.92 -19.08
N TYR A 408 -2.97 13.89 -18.76
CA TYR A 408 -4.01 13.33 -19.64
C TYR A 408 -4.10 14.04 -21.00
N ARG A 409 -3.92 15.37 -21.05
CA ARG A 409 -3.99 16.14 -22.31
C ARG A 409 -2.85 15.82 -23.28
N GLN A 410 -1.80 15.19 -22.82
CA GLN A 410 -0.59 14.90 -23.60
C GLN A 410 -0.42 13.40 -23.89
N SER A 411 -1.36 12.56 -23.46
CA SER A 411 -1.23 11.12 -23.57
C SER A 411 -2.56 10.47 -23.98
N ASP A 412 -2.47 9.56 -24.94
CA ASP A 412 -3.55 8.62 -25.30
C ASP A 412 -3.25 7.23 -24.69
N SER A 413 -2.47 7.17 -23.60
CA SER A 413 -2.04 5.95 -22.94
C SER A 413 -3.18 5.31 -22.16
N ALA A 414 -3.22 4.00 -22.16
CA ALA A 414 -3.96 3.21 -21.18
C ALA A 414 -3.16 3.14 -19.88
N TYR A 415 -3.82 3.42 -18.76
CA TYR A 415 -3.17 3.42 -17.45
C TYR A 415 -3.60 2.23 -16.62
N LEU A 416 -2.62 1.58 -16.00
CA LEU A 416 -2.82 0.57 -14.96
C LEU A 416 -2.60 1.20 -13.59
N TYR A 417 -3.61 1.12 -12.74
CA TYR A 417 -3.58 1.66 -11.38
C TYR A 417 -3.40 0.53 -10.37
N PHE A 418 -2.47 0.73 -9.44
CA PHE A 418 -2.18 -0.19 -8.35
C PHE A 418 -2.20 0.53 -7.02
N PRO A 419 -2.86 0.01 -5.98
CA PRO A 419 -2.90 0.67 -4.69
C PRO A 419 -1.56 0.57 -3.97
N LEU A 420 -1.22 1.61 -3.22
CA LEU A 420 -0.12 1.60 -2.26
C LEU A 420 -0.70 1.47 -0.87
N PHE A 421 -0.39 0.36 -0.18
CA PHE A 421 -1.01 0.02 1.09
C PHE A 421 -0.14 -0.88 1.96
N PHE A 422 -0.44 -0.93 3.24
CA PHE A 422 0.07 -1.94 4.15
C PHE A 422 -1.03 -2.35 5.12
N LYS A 423 -1.48 -3.61 5.08
CA LYS A 423 -2.70 -4.07 5.76
C LYS A 423 -3.88 -3.16 5.41
N ASN A 424 -4.53 -2.58 6.41
CA ASN A 424 -5.70 -1.70 6.21
C ASN A 424 -5.35 -0.24 5.90
N LYS A 425 -4.06 0.16 6.00
CA LYS A 425 -3.65 1.54 5.75
C LYS A 425 -3.29 1.73 4.29
N THR A 426 -3.93 2.70 3.63
CA THR A 426 -3.61 3.12 2.26
C THR A 426 -2.74 4.36 2.26
N PHE A 427 -1.74 4.40 1.39
CA PHE A 427 -0.82 5.53 1.25
C PHE A 427 -1.09 6.34 -0.02
N GLY A 428 -1.64 5.72 -1.03
CA GLY A 428 -1.85 6.29 -2.35
C GLY A 428 -1.96 5.22 -3.42
N TYR A 429 -1.42 5.49 -4.61
CA TYR A 429 -1.44 4.56 -5.74
C TYR A 429 -0.30 4.83 -6.72
N ILE A 430 -0.03 3.85 -7.58
CA ILE A 430 0.85 3.97 -8.73
C ILE A 430 0.00 3.88 -9.99
N ALA A 431 0.32 4.71 -11.00
CA ALA A 431 -0.19 4.60 -12.35
C ALA A 431 0.96 4.28 -13.32
N LEU A 432 0.76 3.27 -14.16
CA LEU A 432 1.72 2.82 -15.17
C LEU A 432 1.11 2.88 -16.56
N ALA A 433 1.91 3.29 -17.54
CA ALA A 433 1.59 3.10 -18.95
C ALA A 433 2.78 2.47 -19.69
N TYR A 434 2.46 1.71 -20.72
CA TYR A 434 3.44 0.98 -21.54
C TYR A 434 3.52 1.54 -22.96
N GLU A 435 4.67 1.40 -23.59
CA GLU A 435 4.89 1.79 -24.97
C GLU A 435 3.86 1.14 -25.91
N ASN A 436 3.31 1.95 -26.81
CA ASN A 436 2.27 1.51 -27.76
C ASN A 436 1.05 0.86 -27.09
N ASN A 437 0.77 1.16 -25.84
CA ASN A 437 -0.30 0.55 -25.03
C ASN A 437 -0.22 -0.99 -24.95
N ARG A 438 0.98 -1.56 -25.10
CA ARG A 438 1.22 -3.00 -24.99
C ARG A 438 1.61 -3.37 -23.56
N ILE A 439 0.67 -3.97 -22.85
CA ILE A 439 0.91 -4.42 -21.48
C ILE A 439 2.07 -5.41 -21.43
N ASP A 440 3.14 -5.05 -20.74
CA ASP A 440 4.33 -5.90 -20.58
C ASP A 440 4.82 -5.89 -19.13
N TYR A 441 3.98 -6.37 -18.21
CA TYR A 441 4.37 -6.53 -16.83
C TYR A 441 4.93 -7.92 -16.56
N HIS A 442 5.92 -7.95 -15.67
CA HIS A 442 6.56 -9.16 -15.19
C HIS A 442 6.32 -9.31 -13.68
N PHE A 443 6.43 -10.54 -13.17
CA PHE A 443 6.31 -10.87 -11.75
C PHE A 443 7.20 -10.01 -10.83
N GLN A 444 8.27 -9.42 -11.38
CA GLN A 444 9.13 -8.45 -10.70
C GLN A 444 8.35 -7.26 -10.11
N LEU A 445 7.29 -6.78 -10.77
CA LEU A 445 6.50 -5.64 -10.28
C LEU A 445 5.83 -5.93 -8.94
N VAL A 446 5.38 -7.16 -8.69
CA VAL A 446 4.79 -7.56 -7.40
C VAL A 446 5.77 -7.31 -6.25
N HIS A 447 7.01 -7.78 -6.42
CA HIS A 447 8.06 -7.59 -5.41
C HIS A 447 8.42 -6.12 -5.23
N TRP A 448 8.40 -5.33 -6.30
CA TRP A 448 8.65 -3.89 -6.23
C TRP A 448 7.60 -3.17 -5.43
N PHE A 449 6.33 -3.44 -5.72
CA PHE A 449 5.24 -2.82 -4.96
C PHE A 449 5.26 -3.25 -3.49
N MET A 450 5.59 -4.50 -3.20
CA MET A 450 5.81 -4.93 -1.82
C MET A 450 6.93 -4.14 -1.13
N ASN A 451 8.07 -3.94 -1.80
CA ASN A 451 9.18 -3.15 -1.27
C ASN A 451 8.80 -1.69 -1.05
N ILE A 452 8.07 -1.07 -1.99
CA ILE A 452 7.57 0.31 -1.88
C ILE A 452 6.59 0.42 -0.71
N ASN A 453 5.64 -0.49 -0.58
CA ASN A 453 4.67 -0.52 0.51
C ASN A 453 5.35 -0.66 1.88
N GLN A 454 6.35 -1.53 2.00
CA GLN A 454 7.14 -1.69 3.22
C GLN A 454 7.97 -0.44 3.54
N LEU A 455 8.55 0.22 2.53
CA LEU A 455 9.25 1.49 2.71
C LEU A 455 8.32 2.58 3.24
N LEU A 456 7.15 2.78 2.61
CA LEU A 456 6.17 3.78 3.05
C LEU A 456 5.69 3.51 4.47
N LYS A 457 5.41 2.25 4.81
CA LYS A 457 5.06 1.85 6.17
C LYS A 457 6.16 2.21 7.16
N ARG A 458 7.41 1.87 6.86
CA ARG A 458 8.56 2.17 7.73
C ARG A 458 8.76 3.67 7.94
N LEU A 459 8.66 4.48 6.88
CA LEU A 459 8.77 5.94 6.98
C LEU A 459 7.64 6.53 7.84
N SER A 460 6.41 6.06 7.64
CA SER A 460 5.26 6.46 8.46
C SER A 460 5.45 6.08 9.93
N ASP A 461 5.95 4.87 10.23
CA ASP A 461 6.23 4.42 11.60
C ASP A 461 7.39 5.21 12.26
N ALA A 462 8.44 5.51 11.51
CA ALA A 462 9.56 6.32 12.00
C ALA A 462 9.08 7.72 12.40
N LYS A 463 8.26 8.36 11.59
CA LYS A 463 7.65 9.66 11.92
C LYS A 463 6.77 9.58 13.16
N ARG A 464 5.93 8.54 13.26
CA ARG A 464 5.09 8.28 14.42
C ARG A 464 5.93 8.12 15.69
N THR A 465 6.98 7.29 15.62
CA THR A 465 7.90 7.05 16.74
C THR A 465 8.58 8.35 17.17
N SER A 466 9.03 9.17 16.23
CA SER A 466 9.65 10.47 16.52
C SER A 466 8.71 11.41 17.27
N ILE A 467 7.43 11.49 16.85
CA ILE A 467 6.42 12.30 17.54
C ILE A 467 6.14 11.77 18.96
N LEU A 468 6.03 10.45 19.12
CA LEU A 468 5.84 9.82 20.44
C LEU A 468 7.01 10.08 21.37
N VAL A 469 8.24 9.93 20.88
CA VAL A 469 9.45 10.20 21.68
C VAL A 469 9.48 11.66 22.11
N SER A 470 9.23 12.60 21.18
CA SER A 470 9.16 14.03 21.52
C SER A 470 8.08 14.34 22.57
N HIS A 471 6.93 13.69 22.46
CA HIS A 471 5.85 13.89 23.42
C HIS A 471 6.17 13.28 24.80
N LEU A 472 6.81 12.11 24.82
CA LEU A 472 7.30 11.50 26.07
C LEU A 472 8.39 12.36 26.73
N GLU A 473 9.30 12.96 25.93
CA GLU A 473 10.30 13.91 26.42
C GLU A 473 9.63 15.15 27.04
N ASP A 474 8.58 15.68 26.40
CA ASP A 474 7.84 16.81 26.95
C ASP A 474 7.15 16.46 28.28
N ILE A 475 6.46 15.32 28.36
CA ILE A 475 5.83 14.85 29.62
C ILE A 475 6.88 14.65 30.72
N TYR A 476 8.04 14.08 30.37
CA TYR A 476 9.10 13.81 31.34
C TYR A 476 9.84 15.06 31.81
N THR A 477 9.97 16.08 30.95
CA THR A 477 10.81 17.26 31.19
C THR A 477 10.02 18.55 31.50
N LYS A 478 8.70 18.58 31.21
CA LYS A 478 7.85 19.77 31.40
C LYS A 478 6.91 19.60 32.59
N ASP A 479 6.52 20.71 33.20
CA ASP A 479 5.45 20.80 34.19
C ASP A 479 4.10 20.95 33.47
N ALA A 480 3.19 20.03 33.74
CA ALA A 480 1.89 19.97 33.07
C ALA A 480 1.01 21.22 33.27
N LEU A 481 1.20 21.94 34.37
CA LEU A 481 0.38 23.12 34.69
C LEU A 481 0.89 24.40 34.03
N THR A 482 2.23 24.57 33.95
CA THR A 482 2.85 25.83 33.50
C THR A 482 3.51 25.75 32.13
N GLY A 483 3.77 24.53 31.63
CA GLY A 483 4.54 24.32 30.40
C GLY A 483 6.05 24.60 30.50
N LEU A 484 6.52 25.10 31.65
CA LEU A 484 7.94 25.29 31.95
C LEU A 484 8.62 23.93 32.15
N TYR A 485 9.96 23.92 32.28
CA TYR A 485 10.61 22.69 32.69
C TYR A 485 10.16 22.27 34.09
N ASN A 486 9.97 20.97 34.30
CA ASN A 486 9.84 20.43 35.66
C ASN A 486 11.25 20.23 36.27
N LYS A 487 11.33 19.72 37.48
CA LYS A 487 12.59 19.48 38.19
C LYS A 487 13.53 18.57 37.40
N HIS A 488 13.02 17.53 36.68
CA HIS A 488 13.84 16.62 35.89
C HIS A 488 14.40 17.31 34.64
N GLY A 489 13.55 18.05 33.93
CA GLY A 489 13.97 18.84 32.78
C GLY A 489 15.00 19.89 33.14
N TYR A 490 14.82 20.57 34.29
CA TYR A 490 15.81 21.53 34.83
C TYR A 490 17.18 20.87 35.04
N LEU A 491 17.24 19.77 35.80
CA LEU A 491 18.50 19.08 36.11
C LEU A 491 19.23 18.55 34.89
N HIS A 492 18.50 18.14 33.86
CA HIS A 492 19.09 17.70 32.59
C HIS A 492 19.69 18.88 31.82
N ARG A 493 18.93 19.97 31.68
CA ARG A 493 19.34 21.18 30.96
C ARG A 493 20.43 21.97 31.67
N GLU A 494 20.40 22.01 33.01
CA GLU A 494 21.45 22.62 33.83
C GLU A 494 22.83 22.09 33.46
N THR A 495 22.99 20.77 33.33
CA THR A 495 24.27 20.14 33.00
C THR A 495 24.81 20.61 31.65
N LEU A 496 23.94 20.73 30.64
CA LEU A 496 24.30 21.20 29.30
C LEU A 496 24.68 22.68 29.30
N LEU A 497 23.88 23.52 29.97
CA LEU A 497 24.15 24.96 30.07
C LEU A 497 25.49 25.24 30.79
N LEU A 498 25.81 24.50 31.86
CA LEU A 498 27.08 24.66 32.58
C LEU A 498 28.27 24.25 31.73
N GLN A 499 28.17 23.23 30.89
CA GLN A 499 29.21 22.86 29.92
C GLN A 499 29.43 23.98 28.91
N GLU A 500 28.36 24.49 28.30
CA GLU A 500 28.43 25.59 27.35
C GLU A 500 29.00 26.88 27.98
N ALA A 501 28.56 27.19 29.20
CA ALA A 501 29.10 28.35 29.94
C ALA A 501 30.61 28.25 30.22
N ALA A 502 31.06 27.04 30.55
CA ALA A 502 32.52 26.80 30.77
C ALA A 502 33.33 26.96 29.48
N GLU A 503 32.81 26.43 28.34
CA GLU A 503 33.49 26.53 27.03
C GLU A 503 33.57 28.00 26.55
N ASN A 504 32.48 28.77 26.74
CA ASN A 504 32.36 30.15 26.27
C ASN A 504 32.90 31.17 27.30
N GLN A 505 33.36 30.74 28.45
CA GLN A 505 33.76 31.61 29.57
C GLN A 505 32.64 32.57 30.02
N SER A 506 31.40 32.12 29.93
CA SER A 506 30.19 32.92 30.21
C SER A 506 29.93 33.10 31.71
N THR A 507 29.20 34.14 32.05
CA THR A 507 28.63 34.33 33.40
C THR A 507 27.32 33.54 33.52
N VAL A 508 27.17 32.79 34.60
CA VAL A 508 25.90 32.10 34.90
C VAL A 508 25.14 32.86 35.96
N THR A 509 23.86 33.14 35.72
CA THR A 509 22.96 33.81 36.66
C THR A 509 21.84 32.86 37.06
N CYS A 510 21.68 32.65 38.35
CA CYS A 510 20.58 31.89 38.96
C CYS A 510 19.54 32.83 39.53
N PHE A 511 18.29 32.66 39.10
CA PHE A 511 17.15 33.36 39.68
C PHE A 511 16.25 32.38 40.42
N LEU A 512 15.69 32.81 41.52
CA LEU A 512 14.63 32.11 42.27
C LEU A 512 13.43 33.01 42.39
N PHE A 513 12.25 32.46 42.08
CA PHE A 513 10.97 33.14 42.29
C PHE A 513 10.05 32.27 43.15
N ASP A 514 9.27 32.91 44.03
CA ASP A 514 8.28 32.26 44.86
C ASP A 514 6.93 33.01 44.75
N LEU A 515 5.83 32.28 44.54
CA LEU A 515 4.49 32.85 44.46
C LEU A 515 4.01 33.26 45.84
N ASN A 516 3.78 34.54 46.03
CA ASN A 516 3.31 35.08 47.32
C ASN A 516 1.88 34.63 47.60
N ARG A 517 1.66 34.17 48.86
CA ARG A 517 0.33 33.85 49.40
C ARG A 517 -0.45 32.77 48.60
N LEU A 518 0.19 31.82 47.95
CA LEU A 518 -0.50 30.74 47.27
C LEU A 518 -1.47 29.99 48.19
N LYS A 519 -1.05 29.71 49.44
CA LYS A 519 -1.91 29.07 50.43
C LYS A 519 -3.18 29.88 50.71
N TYR A 520 -3.09 31.21 50.83
CA TYR A 520 -4.25 32.09 51.03
C TYR A 520 -5.20 32.03 49.83
N ILE A 521 -4.68 32.04 48.61
CA ILE A 521 -5.49 31.92 47.40
C ILE A 521 -6.20 30.57 47.39
N ASN A 522 -5.50 29.47 47.66
CA ASN A 522 -6.10 28.15 47.74
C ASN A 522 -7.21 28.04 48.80
N ASP A 523 -6.95 28.56 50.01
CA ASP A 523 -7.87 28.43 51.14
C ASP A 523 -9.14 29.28 50.98
N HIS A 524 -9.08 30.44 50.30
CA HIS A 524 -10.19 31.37 50.15
C HIS A 524 -10.92 31.28 48.80
N TYR A 525 -10.21 30.94 47.71
CA TYR A 525 -10.75 30.94 46.35
C TYR A 525 -10.72 29.55 45.70
N GLY A 526 -10.13 28.56 46.36
CA GLY A 526 -10.05 27.18 45.88
C GLY A 526 -8.80 26.87 45.07
N HIS A 527 -8.49 25.57 44.95
CA HIS A 527 -7.28 25.09 44.30
C HIS A 527 -7.19 25.47 42.80
N ASN A 528 -8.32 25.56 42.11
CA ASN A 528 -8.33 25.99 40.70
C ASN A 528 -7.80 27.42 40.53
N GLU A 529 -8.07 28.31 41.48
CA GLU A 529 -7.55 29.68 41.45
C GLU A 529 -6.06 29.72 41.84
N GLY A 530 -5.62 28.82 42.72
CA GLY A 530 -4.18 28.63 42.98
C GLY A 530 -3.43 28.12 41.79
N ASP A 531 -3.95 27.12 41.09
CA ASP A 531 -3.38 26.61 39.85
C ASP A 531 -3.32 27.69 38.75
N PHE A 532 -4.37 28.48 38.65
CA PHE A 532 -4.40 29.63 37.75
C PHE A 532 -3.33 30.68 38.09
N ALA A 533 -3.12 31.00 39.39
CA ALA A 533 -2.06 31.91 39.81
C ALA A 533 -0.66 31.39 39.45
N ILE A 534 -0.43 30.08 39.60
CA ILE A 534 0.80 29.40 39.20
C ILE A 534 1.00 29.51 37.67
N GLN A 535 -0.05 29.29 36.85
CA GLN A 535 0.01 29.46 35.41
C GLN A 535 0.39 30.90 35.01
N VAL A 536 -0.20 31.91 35.66
CA VAL A 536 0.11 33.33 35.37
C VAL A 536 1.59 33.64 35.61
N ILE A 537 2.19 33.12 36.69
CA ILE A 537 3.64 33.29 36.95
C ILE A 537 4.46 32.54 35.90
N GLY A 538 4.06 31.33 35.56
CA GLY A 538 4.72 30.57 34.52
C GLY A 538 4.75 31.33 33.16
N HIS A 539 3.63 31.93 32.78
CA HIS A 539 3.54 32.81 31.62
C HIS A 539 4.37 34.09 31.75
N ALA A 540 4.37 34.73 32.94
CA ALA A 540 5.20 35.90 33.16
C ALA A 540 6.69 35.60 32.94
N LEU A 541 7.18 34.51 33.53
CA LEU A 541 8.57 34.06 33.37
C LEU A 541 8.91 33.69 31.94
N SER A 542 8.09 32.88 31.27
CA SER A 542 8.34 32.49 29.87
C SER A 542 8.33 33.68 28.91
N SER A 543 7.54 34.73 29.20
CA SER A 543 7.44 35.92 28.33
C SER A 543 8.65 36.85 28.40
N VAL A 544 9.45 36.78 29.50
CA VAL A 544 10.61 37.65 29.71
C VAL A 544 11.95 36.95 29.52
N THR A 545 11.97 35.63 29.41
CA THR A 545 13.16 34.80 29.23
C THR A 545 13.47 34.60 27.75
N ARG A 546 14.74 34.31 27.42
CA ARG A 546 15.20 33.95 26.09
C ARG A 546 14.98 32.45 25.85
N SER A 547 14.99 32.00 24.62
CA SER A 547 14.91 30.58 24.24
C SER A 547 16.08 29.73 24.76
N THR A 548 17.20 30.37 25.07
CA THR A 548 18.41 29.75 25.63
C THR A 548 18.37 29.63 27.14
N ASP A 549 17.47 30.37 27.81
CA ASP A 549 17.33 30.38 29.27
C ASP A 549 16.55 29.14 29.74
N ILE A 550 16.91 28.59 30.90
CA ILE A 550 16.23 27.44 31.50
C ILE A 550 15.30 27.95 32.58
N CYS A 551 13.98 27.98 32.26
CA CYS A 551 12.96 28.34 33.22
C CYS A 551 12.19 27.10 33.66
N ALA A 552 12.11 26.85 34.96
CA ALA A 552 11.52 25.65 35.55
C ALA A 552 10.62 25.93 36.75
N ARG A 553 9.53 25.16 36.87
CA ARG A 553 8.81 25.02 38.13
C ARG A 553 9.45 23.90 38.93
N PHE A 554 10.10 24.25 40.05
CA PHE A 554 10.90 23.32 40.83
C PHE A 554 10.10 22.65 41.97
N SER A 555 9.16 23.38 42.54
CA SER A 555 8.19 22.89 43.55
C SER A 555 6.79 23.49 43.33
N SER A 556 5.91 23.45 44.33
CA SER A 556 4.53 23.94 44.20
C SER A 556 4.43 25.41 43.80
N ASP A 557 5.22 26.28 44.41
CA ASP A 557 5.22 27.74 44.32
C ASP A 557 6.59 28.35 43.95
N GLU A 558 7.63 27.50 43.78
CA GLU A 558 9.00 27.94 43.49
C GLU A 558 9.36 27.72 42.03
N PHE A 559 9.94 28.74 41.42
CA PHE A 559 10.41 28.73 40.04
C PHE A 559 11.88 29.07 39.99
N TYR A 560 12.61 28.25 39.28
CA TYR A 560 14.04 28.40 39.03
C TYR A 560 14.28 28.87 37.62
N LEU A 561 15.18 29.89 37.47
CA LEU A 561 15.61 30.34 36.17
C LEU A 561 17.15 30.36 36.15
N LEU A 562 17.75 29.74 35.11
CA LEU A 562 19.18 29.68 34.89
C LEU A 562 19.48 30.31 33.55
N THR A 563 20.37 31.30 33.53
CA THR A 563 20.68 32.09 32.32
C THR A 563 22.19 32.22 32.14
N MET A 564 22.64 32.52 30.90
CA MET A 564 24.04 32.86 30.61
C MET A 564 24.15 34.29 30.09
N ASP A 565 25.32 34.89 30.34
CA ASP A 565 25.71 36.21 29.82
C ASP A 565 24.75 37.36 30.16
N TYR A 566 24.17 37.30 31.35
CA TYR A 566 23.43 38.41 31.92
C TYR A 566 24.38 39.34 32.70
N THR A 567 24.31 40.64 32.46
CA THR A 567 24.92 41.63 33.32
C THR A 567 24.07 41.80 34.57
N LYS A 568 24.57 42.56 35.58
CA LYS A 568 23.78 42.86 36.75
C LYS A 568 22.54 43.69 36.38
N GLU A 569 22.71 44.61 35.45
CA GLU A 569 21.65 45.47 34.92
C GLU A 569 20.58 44.62 34.21
N ASP A 570 20.99 43.63 33.41
CA ASP A 570 20.05 42.71 32.75
C ASP A 570 19.25 41.86 33.77
N ALA A 571 19.89 41.42 34.85
CA ALA A 571 19.23 40.66 35.91
C ALA A 571 18.20 41.51 36.66
N ASP A 572 18.53 42.77 37.02
CA ASP A 572 17.64 43.72 37.65
C ASP A 572 16.45 44.09 36.72
N GLU A 573 16.72 44.24 35.41
CA GLU A 573 15.72 44.47 34.39
C GLU A 573 14.77 43.28 34.26
N LEU A 574 15.25 42.05 34.28
CA LEU A 574 14.41 40.87 34.21
C LEU A 574 13.42 40.80 35.39
N LEU A 575 13.89 41.00 36.61
CA LEU A 575 13.02 41.07 37.79
C LEU A 575 11.96 42.16 37.61
N THR A 576 12.36 43.35 37.14
CA THR A 576 11.45 44.46 36.89
C THR A 576 10.37 44.12 35.85
N ARG A 577 10.75 43.43 34.79
CA ARG A 577 9.84 42.96 33.72
C ARG A 577 8.83 41.95 34.26
N VAL A 578 9.25 40.98 35.08
CA VAL A 578 8.34 40.03 35.73
C VAL A 578 7.31 40.74 36.60
N TYR A 579 7.76 41.64 37.47
CA TYR A 579 6.85 42.39 38.35
C TYR A 579 5.89 43.28 37.58
N LYS A 580 6.37 43.96 36.55
CA LYS A 580 5.52 44.78 35.67
C LYS A 580 4.49 43.92 34.91
N TYR A 581 4.84 42.71 34.50
CA TYR A 581 3.88 41.79 33.91
C TYR A 581 2.75 41.44 34.86
N LEU A 582 3.09 41.05 36.09
CA LEU A 582 2.13 40.70 37.12
C LEU A 582 1.24 41.89 37.53
N ASP A 583 1.82 43.12 37.70
CA ASP A 583 1.07 44.32 37.96
C ASP A 583 0.07 44.68 36.85
N ASN A 584 0.49 44.56 35.61
CA ASN A 584 -0.39 44.79 34.47
C ASN A 584 -1.49 43.73 34.40
N TYR A 585 -1.14 42.47 34.68
CA TYR A 585 -2.11 41.39 34.74
C TYR A 585 -3.18 41.68 35.82
N ASN A 586 -2.78 42.02 37.03
CA ASN A 586 -3.70 42.32 38.14
C ASN A 586 -4.66 43.47 37.81
N LYS A 587 -4.23 44.51 37.07
CA LYS A 587 -5.07 45.64 36.64
C LYS A 587 -6.19 45.25 35.68
N ILE A 588 -6.00 44.19 34.87
CA ILE A 588 -6.93 43.81 33.82
C ILE A 588 -7.71 42.53 34.17
N SER A 589 -7.27 41.75 35.15
CA SER A 589 -7.80 40.41 35.45
C SER A 589 -9.18 40.42 36.14
N HIS A 590 -9.58 41.54 36.75
CA HIS A 590 -10.81 41.69 37.57
C HIS A 590 -10.97 40.61 38.67
N LYS A 591 -9.88 39.96 39.11
CA LYS A 591 -9.89 39.00 40.22
C LYS A 591 -9.98 39.73 41.56
N GLU A 592 -10.59 39.10 42.55
CA GLU A 592 -10.69 39.62 43.91
C GLU A 592 -9.38 39.55 44.71
N TYR A 593 -8.35 38.95 44.11
CA TYR A 593 -7.01 38.82 44.68
C TYR A 593 -5.95 39.24 43.67
N ASN A 594 -4.79 39.67 44.18
CA ASN A 594 -3.65 40.02 43.35
C ASN A 594 -2.64 38.88 43.33
N ILE A 595 -2.11 38.57 42.14
CA ILE A 595 -1.03 37.63 41.93
C ILE A 595 0.28 38.40 42.02
N SER A 596 1.19 37.99 42.91
CA SER A 596 2.51 38.57 43.05
C SER A 596 3.56 37.51 43.36
N ALA A 597 4.79 37.76 42.98
CA ALA A 597 5.93 36.89 43.27
C ALA A 597 7.05 37.70 43.94
N SER A 598 7.81 37.02 44.77
CA SER A 598 9.08 37.53 45.29
C SER A 598 10.20 36.86 44.49
N GLY A 599 11.18 37.64 44.03
CA GLY A 599 12.29 37.11 43.24
C GLY A 599 13.65 37.61 43.75
N GLY A 600 14.66 36.78 43.56
CA GLY A 600 16.06 37.11 43.85
C GLY A 600 17.01 36.45 42.88
N TYR A 601 18.20 36.96 42.76
CA TYR A 601 19.23 36.36 41.88
C TYR A 601 20.62 36.41 42.48
N ALA A 602 21.49 35.53 41.95
CA ALA A 602 22.92 35.56 42.20
C ALA A 602 23.70 35.18 40.93
N GLN A 603 24.89 35.76 40.77
CA GLN A 603 25.71 35.57 39.57
C GLN A 603 27.05 34.92 39.91
N SER A 604 27.55 34.10 39.02
CA SER A 604 28.92 33.60 39.05
C SER A 604 29.92 34.67 38.58
N THR A 605 31.19 34.45 38.86
CA THR A 605 32.28 35.22 38.19
C THR A 605 32.41 34.73 36.75
N PRO A 606 32.70 35.62 35.77
CA PRO A 606 32.91 35.22 34.39
C PRO A 606 34.00 34.15 34.27
N GLY A 607 33.77 33.12 33.44
CA GLY A 607 34.72 32.06 33.20
C GLY A 607 34.92 31.06 34.35
N ALA A 608 34.11 31.10 35.38
CA ALA A 608 34.17 30.14 36.48
C ALA A 608 33.72 28.75 35.98
N SER A 609 34.54 27.71 36.15
CA SER A 609 34.09 26.33 35.97
C SER A 609 33.21 25.95 37.17
N LEU A 610 31.91 25.97 36.96
CA LEU A 610 30.90 25.75 38.02
C LEU A 610 30.63 24.25 38.18
N SER A 611 30.78 23.73 39.38
CA SER A 611 30.23 22.45 39.79
C SER A 611 28.76 22.56 40.16
N LYS A 612 28.04 21.44 40.30
CA LYS A 612 26.67 21.42 40.77
C LYS A 612 26.52 21.99 42.20
N GLU A 613 27.58 21.85 43.02
CA GLU A 613 27.64 22.45 44.37
C GLU A 613 27.74 23.98 44.29
N ASP A 614 28.50 24.54 43.34
CA ASP A 614 28.63 25.97 43.14
C ASP A 614 27.29 26.59 42.69
N VAL A 615 26.54 25.92 41.80
CA VAL A 615 25.22 26.35 41.37
C VAL A 615 24.20 26.32 42.50
N LYS A 616 24.27 25.29 43.38
CA LYS A 616 23.45 25.26 44.60
C LYS A 616 23.79 26.42 45.53
N ALA A 617 25.08 26.77 45.66
CA ALA A 617 25.49 27.92 46.46
C ALA A 617 24.98 29.26 45.85
N LEU A 618 24.95 29.38 44.53
CA LEU A 618 24.32 30.55 43.86
C LEU A 618 22.83 30.61 44.13
N PHE A 619 22.09 29.50 44.03
CA PHE A 619 20.67 29.47 44.38
C PHE A 619 20.42 29.82 45.86
N SER A 620 21.27 29.37 46.79
CA SER A 620 21.17 29.78 48.19
C SER A 620 21.31 31.30 48.40
N LYS A 621 22.19 31.95 47.65
CA LYS A 621 22.33 33.41 47.65
C LYS A 621 21.13 34.10 47.00
N ALA A 622 20.60 33.54 45.90
CA ALA A 622 19.39 34.06 45.28
C ALA A 622 18.19 33.95 46.21
N ASP A 623 18.08 32.87 47.02
CA ASP A 623 17.05 32.68 48.04
C ASP A 623 17.14 33.72 49.17
N GLU A 624 18.36 34.01 49.63
CA GLU A 624 18.55 35.08 50.61
C GLU A 624 18.03 36.45 50.11
N HIS A 625 18.30 36.77 48.83
CA HIS A 625 17.80 38.00 48.20
C HIS A 625 16.27 37.96 48.02
N MET A 626 15.71 36.85 47.59
CA MET A 626 14.26 36.66 47.46
C MET A 626 13.56 36.79 48.81
N TYR A 627 14.12 36.22 49.88
CA TYR A 627 13.56 36.29 51.23
C TYR A 627 13.51 37.71 51.76
N GLN A 628 14.52 38.54 51.50
CA GLN A 628 14.50 39.97 51.84
C GLN A 628 13.34 40.69 51.14
N GLN A 629 13.12 40.40 49.86
CA GLN A 629 11.97 40.96 49.12
C GLN A 629 10.63 40.49 49.71
N LYS A 630 10.53 39.22 50.10
CA LYS A 630 9.32 38.65 50.72
C LYS A 630 9.00 39.30 52.05
N GLN A 631 10.01 39.67 52.87
CA GLN A 631 9.84 40.43 54.13
C GLN A 631 9.31 41.84 53.88
N ILE A 632 9.81 42.55 52.88
CA ILE A 632 9.31 43.87 52.48
C ILE A 632 7.85 43.77 52.06
N PHE A 633 7.49 42.79 51.24
CA PHE A 633 6.10 42.57 50.82
C PHE A 633 5.15 42.33 52.00
N HIS A 634 5.55 41.58 53.02
CA HIS A 634 4.72 41.35 54.20
C HIS A 634 4.59 42.59 55.07
N GLN A 635 5.63 43.43 55.22
CA GLN A 635 5.57 44.68 55.99
C GLN A 635 4.69 45.75 55.35
N ASP A 636 4.56 45.75 54.01
CA ASP A 636 3.68 46.71 53.30
C ASP A 636 2.20 46.30 53.35
N LEU A 637 1.91 45.01 53.61
CA LEU A 637 0.53 44.52 53.82
C LEU A 637 0.01 44.75 55.23
N ASP A 638 0.89 44.93 56.25
CA ASP A 638 0.55 45.19 57.61
C ASP A 638 0.37 46.72 57.91
N LYS A 639 0.62 47.55 56.88
CA LYS A 639 0.36 49.00 56.91
C LYS A 639 -0.95 49.34 56.20
#